data_1c2812f9f9273ce86c28c0c52d4e3777
#
_entry.id   1c2812f9f9273ce86c28c0c52d4e3777
#
_cell.length_a   1.000
_cell.length_b   1.000
_cell.length_c   1.000
_cell.angle_alpha   90.00
_cell.angle_beta   90.00
_cell.angle_gamma   90.00
#
_symmetry.space_group_name_H-M   'P 1'
#
loop_
_entity.id
_entity.type
_entity.pdbx_description
1 polymer ?
#
loop_
_entity_poly.entity_id
_entity_poly.type
_entity_poly.pdbx_seq_one_letter_code
_entity_poly.pdbx_strand_id
1 'polypeptide(L)'
;MLFADAGVLIPRDKQQPDAAILSLEEMEITIRIDNGDARVFVRQVFANHTGGIEEGNYIFALPSHATISDFATWDGPTRLPAVILERKRAEEIYNQLKQQAIDPGLLEMGERGAEDAKRTSVFSARIVPIPAYGTKRLEIEYHESIPVENLKSYFAIPLRPDAYSAQAARHLRINFELRSAHAIRNFQAPAKTFALQLDHSTPHLVEGHFEGQNVNLGEDFVVTYDLDPAASDSLQILTYRNPVSGQPSPTEMSPVRSKNEPGFFEAEALLGFGKGGAQAGNANSNSTAAALNNAAPKTIIVLFDTSLSMQWEKLERSYQAFETLLRTLRPADHLSLVLFNSETQVLPLTSADPANIQHAIDFVRASRLRGGTDVQRALQIGLQQAAAPGASNSYLVILSDGGATRGIIQNGKLAAWYASAWKQLAETQRPRTYILAVGDDANLPLFRMLARQDGVLEHVLSTEPMDFKLNSFLSKIGRSPIGQLQLSVAPEAAVDSVYPLQAATFSGSLASWVGRYQKPQENVSFKVGGVRDGTPLAMDSKVNLPRESFEHSQLPRLWARARVDALLEKIERDGEDQATIDEIIRLARQYKFVTPYTSFLAVPRALLRPRVIRPGDPVLRVKADESIVSIIALFPFGLVQPLRYLSSEDIWQTRFLAPTDMQDGAYTVRLILRDRLGHTYRESKTFVIASKPPVVEVKLDRKRFQRGQTISLKVGASQSTRTLVARLEGAAPVALRWDAKAAANIGDLMIPGETIPGTYKLTVTAEDIAHNIGTQEVQIEVLP
;
A
#
# COMPACT_ATOMS: atom_id res chain seq x y z
N MET A 1 22.50 -3.23 7.22
CA MET A 1 21.18 -3.61 7.73
C MET A 1 20.45 -2.34 8.08
N LEU A 2 19.34 -2.04 7.42
CA LEU A 2 18.47 -0.95 7.82
C LEU A 2 17.43 -1.57 8.77
N PHE A 3 17.53 -1.26 10.03
CA PHE A 3 16.54 -1.65 11.04
C PHE A 3 15.38 -0.66 11.02
N ALA A 4 14.18 -1.14 11.27
CA ALA A 4 12.99 -0.34 11.22
C ALA A 4 12.82 0.43 12.53
N ASP A 5 12.75 1.74 12.43
CA ASP A 5 12.55 2.65 13.57
C ASP A 5 11.46 3.67 13.29
N ALA A 6 10.83 4.15 14.33
CA ALA A 6 9.71 5.08 14.23
C ALA A 6 10.16 6.50 13.91
N GLY A 7 10.36 6.78 12.64
CA GLY A 7 10.62 8.16 12.21
C GLY A 7 11.97 8.71 12.65
N VAL A 8 13.02 7.99 12.30
CA VAL A 8 14.42 8.35 12.58
C VAL A 8 15.03 9.06 11.39
N LEU A 9 15.75 10.14 11.62
CA LEU A 9 16.53 10.83 10.60
C LEU A 9 18.02 10.60 10.86
N ILE A 10 18.67 9.82 9.99
CA ILE A 10 20.09 9.47 10.09
C ILE A 10 20.88 10.39 9.18
N PRO A 11 21.88 11.14 9.70
CA PRO A 11 22.76 11.95 8.86
C PRO A 11 23.43 11.09 7.78
N ARG A 12 23.61 11.62 6.55
CA ARG A 12 24.09 10.87 5.39
C ARG A 12 25.39 10.10 5.63
N ASP A 13 26.32 10.73 6.35
CA ASP A 13 27.66 10.18 6.57
C ASP A 13 27.75 9.32 7.85
N LYS A 14 26.60 9.02 8.46
CA LYS A 14 26.48 8.19 9.67
C LYS A 14 25.68 6.93 9.38
N GLN A 15 25.91 5.91 10.21
CA GLN A 15 25.12 4.67 10.19
C GLN A 15 24.05 4.64 11.28
N GLN A 16 24.07 5.63 12.17
CA GLN A 16 23.16 5.76 13.32
C GLN A 16 22.70 7.19 13.49
N PRO A 17 21.54 7.43 14.12
CA PRO A 17 21.11 8.77 14.50
C PRO A 17 22.15 9.47 15.37
N ASP A 18 22.36 10.74 15.14
CA ASP A 18 23.29 11.56 15.92
C ASP A 18 22.62 12.89 16.26
N ALA A 19 22.13 12.99 17.48
CA ALA A 19 21.42 14.17 17.97
C ALA A 19 22.30 15.44 18.04
N ALA A 20 23.64 15.29 17.99
CA ALA A 20 24.53 16.43 17.91
C ALA A 20 24.57 17.04 16.50
N ILE A 21 24.14 16.28 15.48
CA ILE A 21 24.04 16.71 14.08
C ILE A 21 22.57 17.01 13.76
N LEU A 22 21.67 16.03 13.92
CA LEU A 22 20.24 16.12 13.63
C LEU A 22 19.45 15.63 14.85
N SER A 23 18.74 16.53 15.55
CA SER A 23 17.90 16.19 16.68
C SER A 23 16.41 16.25 16.34
N LEU A 24 15.61 15.44 17.03
CA LEU A 24 14.13 15.50 16.98
C LEU A 24 13.62 16.56 17.95
N GLU A 25 13.23 17.72 17.42
CA GLU A 25 12.76 18.85 18.24
C GLU A 25 11.28 18.72 18.61
N GLU A 26 10.44 18.39 17.63
CA GLU A 26 9.01 18.26 17.84
C GLU A 26 8.50 16.95 17.22
N MET A 27 7.60 16.29 17.94
CA MET A 27 6.83 15.17 17.42
C MET A 27 5.38 15.32 17.86
N GLU A 28 4.46 15.36 16.91
CA GLU A 28 3.04 15.36 17.16
C GLU A 28 2.41 14.15 16.47
N ILE A 29 1.67 13.37 17.25
CA ILE A 29 0.96 12.18 16.80
C ILE A 29 -0.52 12.41 17.04
N THR A 30 -1.33 12.35 15.99
CA THR A 30 -2.79 12.38 16.09
C THR A 30 -3.35 11.04 15.64
N ILE A 31 -4.06 10.37 16.55
CA ILE A 31 -4.63 9.04 16.36
C ILE A 31 -6.14 9.16 16.38
N ARG A 32 -6.79 8.70 15.33
CA ARG A 32 -8.24 8.59 15.27
C ARG A 32 -8.61 7.18 14.87
N ILE A 33 -9.24 6.46 15.76
CA ILE A 33 -9.76 5.13 15.55
C ILE A 33 -11.27 5.24 15.32
N ASP A 34 -11.74 4.77 14.18
CA ASP A 34 -13.15 4.69 13.83
C ASP A 34 -13.49 3.23 13.52
N ASN A 35 -14.10 2.57 14.51
CA ASN A 35 -14.37 1.12 14.48
C ASN A 35 -13.09 0.30 14.22
N GLY A 36 -13.03 -0.38 13.07
CA GLY A 36 -11.90 -1.22 12.68
C GLY A 36 -10.76 -0.51 11.95
N ASP A 37 -10.78 0.83 11.78
CA ASP A 37 -9.75 1.61 11.09
C ASP A 37 -9.10 2.65 12.00
N ALA A 38 -7.78 2.63 12.11
CA ALA A 38 -7.00 3.69 12.75
C ALA A 38 -6.36 4.59 11.71
N ARG A 39 -6.63 5.87 11.77
CA ARG A 39 -5.93 6.91 11.03
C ARG A 39 -4.91 7.57 11.93
N VAL A 40 -3.65 7.52 11.55
CA VAL A 40 -2.53 8.07 12.31
C VAL A 40 -1.84 9.14 11.48
N PHE A 41 -1.74 10.33 12.04
CA PHE A 41 -0.98 11.45 11.47
C PHE A 41 0.21 11.74 12.37
N VAL A 42 1.41 11.71 11.81
CA VAL A 42 2.67 11.99 12.50
C VAL A 42 3.34 13.19 11.86
N ARG A 43 3.62 14.21 12.65
CA ARG A 43 4.41 15.38 12.28
C ARG A 43 5.69 15.40 13.10
N GLN A 44 6.82 15.51 12.43
CA GLN A 44 8.13 15.59 13.07
C GLN A 44 8.90 16.80 12.57
N VAL A 45 9.62 17.46 13.46
CA VAL A 45 10.52 18.57 13.15
C VAL A 45 11.91 18.20 13.63
N PHE A 46 12.85 18.14 12.71
CA PHE A 46 14.25 17.88 12.98
C PHE A 46 15.06 19.18 12.88
N ALA A 47 16.01 19.39 13.79
CA ALA A 47 16.94 20.52 13.77
C ALA A 47 18.33 20.06 13.36
N ASN A 48 18.97 20.87 12.52
CA ASN A 48 20.39 20.76 12.16
C ASN A 48 21.22 21.64 13.09
N HIS A 49 22.17 21.06 13.81
CA HIS A 49 23.05 21.76 14.75
C HIS A 49 24.42 22.13 14.14
N THR A 50 24.61 21.86 12.86
CA THR A 50 25.87 22.15 12.15
C THR A 50 25.82 23.45 11.39
N GLY A 51 27.00 24.02 11.09
CA GLY A 51 27.13 25.20 10.23
C GLY A 51 27.02 24.93 8.74
N GLY A 52 26.77 23.66 8.34
CA GLY A 52 26.61 23.23 6.95
C GLY A 52 25.18 22.81 6.64
N ILE A 53 24.88 22.67 5.34
CA ILE A 53 23.65 22.05 4.89
C ILE A 53 23.80 20.53 5.09
N GLU A 54 22.87 19.91 5.81
CA GLU A 54 22.85 18.47 6.04
C GLU A 54 21.89 17.74 5.10
N GLU A 55 22.18 16.47 4.88
CA GLU A 55 21.35 15.48 4.22
C GLU A 55 21.09 14.33 5.20
N GLY A 56 19.86 13.85 5.27
CA GLY A 56 19.51 12.74 6.15
C GLY A 56 18.69 11.67 5.44
N ASN A 57 18.90 10.43 5.83
CA ASN A 57 18.03 9.31 5.48
C ASN A 57 16.95 9.18 6.55
N TYR A 58 15.72 9.47 6.18
CA TYR A 58 14.57 9.29 7.04
C TYR A 58 14.05 7.86 6.90
N ILE A 59 13.88 7.17 8.02
CA ILE A 59 13.40 5.80 8.08
C ILE A 59 12.15 5.79 8.97
N PHE A 60 11.07 5.19 8.51
CA PHE A 60 9.82 5.08 9.23
C PHE A 60 9.27 3.67 9.13
N ALA A 61 9.11 3.01 10.28
CA ALA A 61 8.47 1.70 10.39
C ALA A 61 6.97 1.84 10.54
N LEU A 62 6.23 1.00 9.84
CA LEU A 62 4.79 0.91 9.96
C LEU A 62 4.38 -0.47 10.49
N PRO A 63 3.28 -0.57 11.24
CA PRO A 63 2.65 -1.86 11.53
C PRO A 63 2.31 -2.64 10.26
N SER A 64 2.25 -3.97 10.35
CA SER A 64 2.07 -4.88 9.19
C SER A 64 0.80 -4.65 8.38
N HIS A 65 -0.23 -4.12 9.02
CA HIS A 65 -1.52 -3.82 8.38
C HIS A 65 -1.67 -2.35 7.98
N ALA A 66 -0.63 -1.53 8.21
CA ALA A 66 -0.67 -0.12 7.91
C ALA A 66 -0.41 0.18 6.43
N THR A 67 -0.98 1.28 5.96
CA THR A 67 -0.83 1.78 4.59
C THR A 67 -0.72 3.29 4.59
N ILE A 68 0.39 3.83 4.05
CA ILE A 68 0.58 5.28 3.95
C ILE A 68 -0.46 5.88 3.01
N SER A 69 -1.06 6.98 3.48
CA SER A 69 -2.09 7.74 2.77
C SER A 69 -1.62 9.12 2.33
N ASP A 70 -0.69 9.72 3.05
CA ASP A 70 -0.09 11.00 2.69
C ASP A 70 1.36 11.08 3.21
N PHE A 71 2.17 11.81 2.48
CA PHE A 71 3.53 12.15 2.86
C PHE A 71 3.84 13.56 2.38
N ALA A 72 4.44 14.38 3.23
CA ALA A 72 4.89 15.71 2.86
C ALA A 72 6.19 16.07 3.56
N THR A 73 7.01 16.85 2.86
CA THR A 73 8.14 17.57 3.43
C THR A 73 7.85 19.07 3.43
N TRP A 74 8.58 19.82 4.22
CA TRP A 74 8.45 21.27 4.25
C TRP A 74 9.77 21.93 3.88
N ASP A 75 9.69 22.93 3.02
CA ASP A 75 10.80 23.81 2.68
C ASP A 75 10.50 25.20 3.26
N GLY A 76 11.11 25.50 4.40
CA GLY A 76 10.72 26.65 5.21
C GLY A 76 9.21 26.63 5.54
N PRO A 77 8.43 27.66 5.18
CA PRO A 77 6.99 27.72 5.38
C PRO A 77 6.19 26.97 4.31
N THR A 78 6.83 26.39 3.31
CA THR A 78 6.14 25.76 2.16
C THR A 78 5.98 24.27 2.35
N ARG A 79 4.72 23.78 2.36
CA ARG A 79 4.41 22.35 2.36
C ARG A 79 4.58 21.78 0.96
N LEU A 80 5.39 20.74 0.82
CA LEU A 80 5.61 19.98 -0.40
C LEU A 80 4.92 18.62 -0.28
N PRO A 81 3.63 18.50 -0.64
CA PRO A 81 2.93 17.23 -0.56
C PRO A 81 3.44 16.27 -1.64
N ALA A 82 3.60 15.01 -1.27
CA ALA A 82 3.95 13.97 -2.22
C ALA A 82 2.79 13.66 -3.18
N VAL A 83 3.15 13.26 -4.40
CA VAL A 83 2.23 12.80 -5.43
C VAL A 83 2.48 11.33 -5.69
N ILE A 84 1.42 10.55 -5.81
CA ILE A 84 1.53 9.12 -6.16
C ILE A 84 1.74 9.01 -7.67
N LEU A 85 2.84 8.40 -8.07
CA LEU A 85 3.20 8.14 -9.45
C LEU A 85 3.45 6.64 -9.66
N GLU A 86 3.42 6.21 -10.91
CA GLU A 86 4.00 4.93 -11.28
C GLU A 86 5.47 4.89 -10.84
N ARG A 87 5.91 3.79 -10.24
CA ARG A 87 7.23 3.67 -9.62
C ARG A 87 8.37 4.04 -10.55
N LYS A 88 8.43 3.43 -11.75
CA LYS A 88 9.47 3.74 -12.76
C LYS A 88 9.53 5.22 -13.10
N ARG A 89 8.35 5.85 -13.24
CA ARG A 89 8.26 7.28 -13.54
C ARG A 89 8.69 8.15 -12.36
N ALA A 90 8.39 7.75 -11.13
CA ALA A 90 8.84 8.47 -9.93
C ALA A 90 10.37 8.46 -9.84
N GLU A 91 11.01 7.30 -10.06
CA GLU A 91 12.46 7.13 -10.09
C GLU A 91 13.12 7.96 -11.21
N GLU A 92 12.55 7.97 -12.43
CA GLU A 92 13.04 8.77 -13.54
C GLU A 92 13.04 10.27 -13.20
N ILE A 93 11.92 10.77 -12.67
CA ILE A 93 11.77 12.18 -12.28
C ILE A 93 12.73 12.51 -11.13
N TYR A 94 12.84 11.64 -10.13
CA TYR A 94 13.76 11.81 -9.02
C TYR A 94 15.20 11.95 -9.51
N ASN A 95 15.65 11.03 -10.37
CA ASN A 95 17.00 11.05 -10.91
C ASN A 95 17.28 12.30 -11.78
N GLN A 96 16.31 12.76 -12.57
CA GLN A 96 16.42 13.97 -13.36
C GLN A 96 16.55 15.21 -12.47
N LEU A 97 15.74 15.33 -11.42
CA LEU A 97 15.77 16.48 -10.51
C LEU A 97 17.05 16.49 -9.67
N LYS A 98 17.55 15.32 -9.26
CA LYS A 98 18.83 15.18 -8.56
C LYS A 98 20.00 15.70 -9.42
N GLN A 99 20.00 15.39 -10.72
CA GLN A 99 21.02 15.93 -11.64
C GLN A 99 20.98 17.47 -11.77
N GLN A 100 19.81 18.07 -11.49
CA GLN A 100 19.62 19.54 -11.51
C GLN A 100 19.88 20.19 -10.13
N ALA A 101 20.46 19.46 -9.17
CA ALA A 101 20.65 19.90 -7.78
C ALA A 101 19.34 20.25 -7.06
N ILE A 102 18.21 19.74 -7.56
CA ILE A 102 16.91 19.79 -6.90
C ILE A 102 16.70 18.40 -6.30
N ASP A 103 16.57 18.29 -4.97
CA ASP A 103 16.34 17.00 -4.34
C ASP A 103 14.88 16.84 -3.95
N PRO A 104 14.13 16.02 -4.69
CA PRO A 104 12.77 15.63 -4.33
C PRO A 104 12.80 14.52 -3.27
N GLY A 105 11.92 14.56 -2.30
CA GLY A 105 11.69 13.43 -1.38
C GLY A 105 11.00 12.28 -2.12
N LEU A 106 11.70 11.18 -2.35
CA LEU A 106 11.14 9.95 -2.88
C LEU A 106 10.87 8.98 -1.73
N LEU A 107 9.62 8.60 -1.55
CA LEU A 107 9.19 7.61 -0.57
C LEU A 107 8.78 6.34 -1.28
N GLU A 108 9.48 5.26 -1.04
CA GLU A 108 9.30 3.96 -1.66
C GLU A 108 8.96 2.88 -0.63
N MET A 109 8.12 1.95 -1.05
CA MET A 109 7.94 0.67 -0.38
C MET A 109 9.04 -0.28 -0.87
N GLY A 110 9.72 -0.99 0.01
CA GLY A 110 10.81 -1.91 -0.33
C GLY A 110 10.47 -2.89 -1.46
N GLU A 111 11.42 -3.17 -2.35
CA GLU A 111 11.23 -4.09 -3.48
C GLU A 111 11.34 -5.56 -3.08
N ARG A 112 10.49 -6.39 -3.72
CA ARG A 112 10.74 -7.82 -3.80
C ARG A 112 11.69 -8.09 -4.96
N GLY A 113 12.92 -8.53 -4.70
CA GLY A 113 13.77 -9.11 -5.71
C GLY A 113 15.18 -8.56 -5.91
N ALA A 114 15.55 -7.40 -5.36
CA ALA A 114 16.94 -6.97 -5.31
C ALA A 114 17.58 -7.39 -3.99
N GLU A 115 18.86 -7.79 -4.00
CA GLU A 115 19.53 -8.37 -2.84
C GLU A 115 19.58 -7.47 -1.59
N ASP A 116 19.24 -6.17 -1.71
CA ASP A 116 19.26 -5.20 -0.61
C ASP A 116 17.91 -4.50 -0.31
N ALA A 117 16.81 -4.84 -1.00
CA ALA A 117 15.53 -4.11 -0.90
C ALA A 117 14.43 -5.03 -0.38
N LYS A 118 14.52 -5.51 0.86
CA LYS A 118 13.71 -6.65 1.33
C LYS A 118 12.61 -6.33 2.34
N ARG A 119 12.19 -5.06 2.50
CA ARG A 119 11.25 -4.70 3.58
C ARG A 119 10.00 -4.04 3.02
N THR A 120 8.85 -4.68 3.20
CA THR A 120 7.54 -4.19 2.74
C THR A 120 6.89 -3.20 3.70
N SER A 121 7.38 -3.08 4.92
CA SER A 121 6.82 -2.23 5.99
C SER A 121 7.71 -1.07 6.42
N VAL A 122 8.94 -0.99 5.90
CA VAL A 122 9.86 0.12 6.18
C VAL A 122 9.85 1.07 5.00
N PHE A 123 9.55 2.33 5.29
CA PHE A 123 9.61 3.42 4.33
C PHE A 123 10.89 4.23 4.57
N SER A 124 11.63 4.48 3.51
CA SER A 124 12.79 5.34 3.56
C SER A 124 12.63 6.52 2.61
N ALA A 125 13.04 7.69 3.07
CA ALA A 125 13.08 8.90 2.26
C ALA A 125 14.38 9.64 2.51
N ARG A 126 15.03 10.08 1.43
CA ARG A 126 16.16 10.99 1.54
C ARG A 126 15.65 12.42 1.70
N ILE A 127 16.13 13.11 2.71
CA ILE A 127 15.68 14.45 3.08
C ILE A 127 16.82 15.44 2.91
N VAL A 128 16.67 16.36 1.97
CA VAL A 128 17.64 17.42 1.61
C VAL A 128 16.85 18.63 1.06
N PRO A 129 17.36 19.86 1.20
CA PRO A 129 18.37 20.28 2.15
C PRO A 129 17.79 20.44 3.56
N ILE A 130 18.65 20.21 4.59
CA ILE A 130 18.36 20.61 5.96
C ILE A 130 19.28 21.81 6.22
N PRO A 131 18.74 23.04 6.32
CA PRO A 131 19.57 24.24 6.38
C PRO A 131 20.49 24.26 7.59
N ALA A 132 21.66 24.89 7.46
CA ALA A 132 22.57 25.13 8.57
C ALA A 132 21.86 25.85 9.72
N TYR A 133 21.95 25.30 10.94
CA TYR A 133 21.24 25.78 12.15
C TYR A 133 19.73 25.98 11.94
N GLY A 134 19.15 25.29 10.95
CA GLY A 134 17.74 25.35 10.60
C GLY A 134 16.99 24.07 10.94
N THR A 135 15.72 24.03 10.55
CA THR A 135 14.84 22.88 10.80
C THR A 135 14.25 22.31 9.52
N LYS A 136 13.90 21.02 9.55
CA LYS A 136 13.14 20.34 8.52
C LYS A 136 11.93 19.67 9.13
N ARG A 137 10.75 19.91 8.54
CA ARG A 137 9.49 19.29 8.96
C ARG A 137 9.09 18.19 7.99
N LEU A 138 8.65 17.08 8.55
CA LEU A 138 8.11 15.92 7.86
C LEU A 138 6.70 15.62 8.36
N GLU A 139 5.84 15.16 7.48
CA GLU A 139 4.48 14.73 7.78
C GLU A 139 4.20 13.39 7.11
N ILE A 140 3.67 12.45 7.87
CA ILE A 140 3.20 11.14 7.36
C ILE A 140 1.80 10.91 7.89
N GLU A 141 0.92 10.43 7.01
CA GLU A 141 -0.38 9.90 7.41
C GLU A 141 -0.50 8.46 6.93
N TYR A 142 -0.95 7.59 7.79
CA TYR A 142 -1.24 6.20 7.43
C TYR A 142 -2.54 5.73 8.05
N HIS A 143 -3.08 4.65 7.47
CA HIS A 143 -4.22 3.91 7.99
C HIS A 143 -3.81 2.50 8.35
N GLU A 144 -4.39 1.99 9.42
CA GLU A 144 -4.15 0.65 9.93
C GLU A 144 -5.48 -0.01 10.29
N SER A 145 -5.66 -1.27 9.86
CA SER A 145 -6.80 -2.07 10.28
C SER A 145 -6.57 -2.62 11.69
N ILE A 146 -7.53 -2.42 12.58
CA ILE A 146 -7.46 -2.90 13.96
C ILE A 146 -8.19 -4.24 14.05
N PRO A 147 -7.48 -5.35 14.33
CA PRO A 147 -8.10 -6.64 14.50
C PRO A 147 -8.88 -6.74 15.81
N VAL A 148 -9.98 -7.44 15.78
CA VAL A 148 -10.73 -7.86 16.97
C VAL A 148 -10.57 -9.36 17.15
N GLU A 149 -9.94 -9.78 18.25
CA GLU A 149 -9.63 -11.17 18.55
C GLU A 149 -10.04 -11.52 19.97
N ASN A 150 -10.88 -12.52 20.14
CA ASN A 150 -11.50 -12.86 21.42
C ASN A 150 -12.23 -11.68 22.09
N LEU A 151 -12.89 -10.84 21.28
CA LEU A 151 -13.52 -9.56 21.66
C LEU A 151 -12.53 -8.54 22.23
N LYS A 152 -11.24 -8.69 21.97
CA LYS A 152 -10.19 -7.74 22.35
C LYS A 152 -9.59 -7.09 21.11
N SER A 153 -9.24 -5.83 21.24
CA SER A 153 -8.53 -5.07 20.22
C SER A 153 -7.20 -4.58 20.74
N TYR A 154 -6.27 -4.44 19.82
CA TYR A 154 -4.92 -3.99 20.10
C TYR A 154 -4.50 -3.01 19.00
N PHE A 155 -3.97 -1.87 19.41
CA PHE A 155 -3.39 -0.86 18.53
C PHE A 155 -2.04 -0.45 19.09
N ALA A 156 -1.02 -0.33 18.23
CA ALA A 156 0.31 0.11 18.63
C ALA A 156 0.97 1.00 17.58
N ILE A 157 1.66 2.04 18.05
CA ILE A 157 2.59 2.80 17.23
C ILE A 157 4.00 2.43 17.71
N PRO A 158 4.85 1.85 16.84
CA PRO A 158 6.21 1.53 17.19
C PRO A 158 7.00 2.84 17.31
N LEU A 159 7.36 3.23 18.54
CA LEU A 159 8.17 4.42 18.83
C LEU A 159 9.57 4.02 19.33
N ARG A 160 9.70 2.82 19.91
CA ARG A 160 10.96 2.29 20.38
C ARG A 160 11.82 1.82 19.21
N PRO A 161 13.06 2.33 19.07
CA PRO A 161 13.98 1.84 18.10
C PRO A 161 14.51 0.44 18.45
N ASP A 162 14.64 -0.44 17.43
CA ASP A 162 15.17 -1.79 17.63
C ASP A 162 16.70 -1.84 17.62
N ALA A 163 17.33 -0.99 16.81
CA ALA A 163 18.77 -1.09 16.52
C ALA A 163 19.60 0.10 17.00
N TYR A 164 18.96 1.18 17.44
CA TYR A 164 19.63 2.39 17.85
C TYR A 164 19.30 2.73 19.30
N SER A 165 20.09 3.60 19.91
CA SER A 165 19.70 4.20 21.18
C SER A 165 18.41 5.00 21.01
N ALA A 166 17.51 4.89 21.98
CA ALA A 166 16.24 5.61 21.94
C ALA A 166 16.47 7.12 21.76
N GLN A 167 15.73 7.71 20.79
CA GLN A 167 15.73 9.15 20.59
C GLN A 167 14.89 9.82 21.67
N ALA A 168 15.25 11.06 22.00
CA ALA A 168 14.41 11.93 22.80
C ALA A 168 13.73 12.95 21.88
N ALA A 169 12.42 13.07 21.94
CA ALA A 169 11.70 14.20 21.38
C ALA A 169 11.76 15.35 22.35
N ARG A 170 12.26 16.52 21.96
CA ARG A 170 12.31 17.70 22.82
C ARG A 170 10.91 18.13 23.25
N HIS A 171 9.96 18.01 22.35
CA HIS A 171 8.55 18.20 22.61
C HIS A 171 7.73 17.10 21.95
N LEU A 172 7.00 16.28 22.73
CA LEU A 172 6.10 15.24 22.25
C LEU A 172 4.66 15.59 22.60
N ARG A 173 3.76 15.53 21.60
CA ARG A 173 2.32 15.61 21.79
C ARG A 173 1.64 14.41 21.15
N ILE A 174 0.72 13.78 21.89
CA ILE A 174 -0.12 12.70 21.39
C ILE A 174 -1.58 13.09 21.62
N ASN A 175 -2.39 13.07 20.54
CA ASN A 175 -3.84 13.27 20.61
C ASN A 175 -4.51 11.95 20.20
N PHE A 176 -5.41 11.45 21.01
CA PHE A 176 -6.05 10.14 20.83
C PHE A 176 -7.57 10.25 20.85
N GLU A 177 -8.23 9.64 19.87
CA GLU A 177 -9.67 9.50 19.76
C GLU A 177 -10.02 8.09 19.29
N LEU A 178 -10.88 7.39 20.02
CA LEU A 178 -11.42 6.08 19.66
C LEU A 178 -12.94 6.15 19.67
N ARG A 179 -13.54 5.90 18.51
CA ARG A 179 -14.99 5.74 18.31
C ARG A 179 -15.31 4.30 17.94
N SER A 180 -16.37 3.74 18.50
CA SER A 180 -16.81 2.39 18.17
C SER A 180 -18.33 2.30 18.19
N ALA A 181 -18.90 1.67 17.16
CA ALA A 181 -20.31 1.29 17.12
C ALA A 181 -20.63 0.21 18.17
N HIS A 182 -19.64 -0.60 18.55
CA HIS A 182 -19.75 -1.59 19.61
C HIS A 182 -19.26 -1.03 20.94
N ALA A 183 -19.93 -1.33 22.04
CA ALA A 183 -19.57 -0.81 23.36
C ALA A 183 -18.17 -1.25 23.80
N ILE A 184 -17.34 -0.28 24.16
CA ILE A 184 -15.96 -0.44 24.63
C ILE A 184 -15.95 -0.73 26.13
N ARG A 185 -15.11 -1.66 26.54
CA ARG A 185 -14.81 -1.99 27.94
C ARG A 185 -13.30 -2.11 28.12
N ASN A 186 -12.86 -2.00 29.38
CA ASN A 186 -11.48 -2.28 29.81
C ASN A 186 -10.42 -1.55 28.96
N PHE A 187 -10.68 -0.29 28.60
CA PHE A 187 -9.71 0.54 27.86
C PHE A 187 -8.44 0.70 28.72
N GLN A 188 -7.28 0.48 28.11
CA GLN A 188 -5.97 0.62 28.73
C GLN A 188 -4.97 1.25 27.75
N ALA A 189 -4.15 2.15 28.25
CA ALA A 189 -2.97 2.72 27.57
C ALA A 189 -1.77 2.58 28.53
N PRO A 190 -1.08 1.42 28.53
CA PRO A 190 -0.13 1.04 29.57
C PRO A 190 1.21 1.77 29.52
N ALA A 191 1.49 2.54 28.45
CA ALA A 191 2.74 3.25 28.30
C ALA A 191 2.99 4.20 29.50
N LYS A 192 4.14 4.07 30.14
CA LYS A 192 4.49 4.87 31.34
C LYS A 192 5.14 6.20 30.98
N THR A 193 5.95 6.19 29.94
CA THR A 193 6.68 7.37 29.46
C THR A 193 5.75 8.42 28.88
N PHE A 194 4.66 7.99 28.24
CA PHE A 194 3.62 8.86 27.67
C PHE A 194 2.23 8.46 28.16
N ALA A 195 2.04 8.57 29.47
CA ALA A 195 0.78 8.24 30.12
C ALA A 195 -0.36 9.14 29.59
N LEU A 196 -1.30 8.53 28.87
CA LEU A 196 -2.44 9.24 28.27
C LEU A 196 -3.37 9.79 29.35
N GLN A 197 -3.65 11.08 29.32
CA GLN A 197 -4.69 11.72 30.12
C GLN A 197 -6.02 11.59 29.39
N LEU A 198 -7.00 10.93 30.03
CA LEU A 198 -8.31 10.76 29.43
C LEU A 198 -9.16 12.01 29.65
N ASP A 199 -9.65 12.61 28.57
CA ASP A 199 -10.54 13.76 28.56
C ASP A 199 -12.01 13.31 28.62
N HIS A 200 -12.35 12.28 27.83
CA HIS A 200 -13.68 11.65 27.81
C HIS A 200 -13.55 10.13 27.74
N SER A 201 -14.45 9.44 28.46
CA SER A 201 -14.56 7.98 28.40
C SER A 201 -16.00 7.55 28.54
N THR A 202 -16.58 7.09 27.41
CA THR A 202 -17.93 6.52 27.33
C THR A 202 -17.86 5.13 26.68
N PRO A 203 -18.93 4.35 26.68
CA PRO A 203 -18.92 3.06 25.98
C PRO A 203 -18.65 3.14 24.47
N HIS A 204 -18.79 4.30 23.84
CA HIS A 204 -18.64 4.46 22.38
C HIS A 204 -17.60 5.49 21.96
N LEU A 205 -17.01 6.22 22.92
CA LEU A 205 -16.04 7.27 22.67
C LEU A 205 -15.01 7.33 23.81
N VAL A 206 -13.72 7.23 23.45
CA VAL A 206 -12.62 7.50 24.37
C VAL A 206 -11.73 8.56 23.73
N GLU A 207 -11.51 9.66 24.45
CA GLU A 207 -10.61 10.75 24.03
C GLU A 207 -9.58 10.99 25.11
N GLY A 208 -8.36 11.31 24.69
CA GLY A 208 -7.28 11.63 25.61
C GLY A 208 -6.09 12.26 24.92
N HIS A 209 -5.21 12.81 25.71
CA HIS A 209 -4.00 13.46 25.21
C HIS A 209 -2.78 13.21 26.11
N PHE A 210 -1.61 13.44 25.56
CA PHE A 210 -0.33 13.51 26.26
C PHE A 210 0.47 14.68 25.71
N GLU A 211 1.15 15.42 26.59
CA GLU A 211 2.12 16.45 26.23
C GLU A 211 3.31 16.40 27.18
N GLY A 212 4.54 16.38 26.64
CA GLY A 212 5.75 16.28 27.45
C GLY A 212 6.97 16.90 26.77
N GLN A 213 7.99 17.25 27.59
CA GLN A 213 9.26 17.78 27.12
C GLN A 213 10.40 16.78 27.40
N ASN A 214 11.37 16.71 26.48
CA ASN A 214 12.53 15.81 26.56
C ASN A 214 12.11 14.34 26.81
N VAL A 215 11.09 13.90 26.08
CA VAL A 215 10.49 12.57 26.24
C VAL A 215 11.34 11.55 25.50
N ASN A 216 11.82 10.54 26.21
CA ASN A 216 12.55 9.43 25.63
C ASN A 216 11.58 8.47 24.93
N LEU A 217 11.80 8.21 23.64
CA LEU A 217 11.01 7.27 22.84
C LEU A 217 11.52 5.82 23.02
N GLY A 218 11.61 5.36 24.28
CA GLY A 218 12.14 4.05 24.66
C GLY A 218 11.11 2.94 24.77
N GLU A 219 9.83 3.24 24.56
CA GLU A 219 8.73 2.27 24.55
C GLU A 219 7.72 2.61 23.43
N ASP A 220 6.88 1.63 23.05
CA ASP A 220 5.86 1.82 22.04
C ASP A 220 4.59 2.45 22.67
N PHE A 221 3.85 3.23 21.88
CA PHE A 221 2.52 3.66 22.26
C PHE A 221 1.53 2.55 21.98
N VAL A 222 0.93 1.99 23.05
CA VAL A 222 0.03 0.84 22.96
C VAL A 222 -1.32 1.20 23.58
N VAL A 223 -2.39 0.77 22.90
CA VAL A 223 -3.77 0.82 23.40
C VAL A 223 -4.42 -0.54 23.27
N THR A 224 -5.11 -0.97 24.30
CA THR A 224 -5.94 -2.17 24.30
C THR A 224 -7.33 -1.87 24.82
N TYR A 225 -8.33 -2.55 24.28
CA TYR A 225 -9.70 -2.47 24.77
C TYR A 225 -10.48 -3.76 24.44
N ASP A 226 -11.53 -4.00 25.20
CA ASP A 226 -12.46 -5.11 24.95
C ASP A 226 -13.75 -4.57 24.37
N LEU A 227 -14.41 -5.37 23.49
CA LEU A 227 -15.80 -5.13 23.06
C LEU A 227 -16.76 -5.89 23.96
N ASP A 228 -17.94 -5.29 24.21
CA ASP A 228 -18.93 -5.87 25.10
C ASP A 228 -19.51 -7.18 24.54
N PRO A 229 -19.32 -8.32 25.22
CA PRO A 229 -19.93 -9.61 24.81
C PRO A 229 -21.46 -9.56 24.71
N ALA A 230 -22.13 -8.69 25.46
CA ALA A 230 -23.60 -8.56 25.41
C ALA A 230 -24.09 -7.97 24.09
N ALA A 231 -23.24 -7.22 23.36
CA ALA A 231 -23.53 -6.65 22.04
C ALA A 231 -23.04 -7.53 20.89
N SER A 232 -22.57 -8.75 21.17
CA SER A 232 -22.10 -9.69 20.14
C SER A 232 -23.26 -10.35 19.37
N ASP A 233 -22.93 -11.00 18.25
CA ASP A 233 -23.87 -11.49 17.24
C ASP A 233 -24.74 -10.36 16.66
N SER A 234 -24.11 -9.22 16.36
CA SER A 234 -24.73 -8.03 15.77
C SER A 234 -24.07 -7.66 14.45
N LEU A 235 -24.87 -7.10 13.55
CA LEU A 235 -24.43 -6.62 12.24
C LEU A 235 -24.63 -5.10 12.17
N GLN A 236 -23.54 -4.38 12.00
CA GLN A 236 -23.52 -2.93 11.79
C GLN A 236 -23.20 -2.62 10.33
N ILE A 237 -23.80 -1.56 9.79
CA ILE A 237 -23.54 -1.10 8.43
C ILE A 237 -23.10 0.36 8.48
N LEU A 238 -21.86 0.59 8.12
CA LEU A 238 -21.26 1.91 8.00
C LEU A 238 -21.39 2.38 6.56
N THR A 239 -21.63 3.66 6.32
CA THR A 239 -21.78 4.20 4.96
C THR A 239 -21.05 5.50 4.77
N TYR A 240 -20.49 5.68 3.57
CA TYR A 240 -19.88 6.94 3.14
C TYR A 240 -20.30 7.26 1.71
N ARG A 241 -20.74 8.48 1.47
CA ARG A 241 -20.96 9.02 0.13
C ARG A 241 -20.83 10.52 0.14
N ASN A 242 -19.93 11.04 -0.68
CA ASN A 242 -19.74 12.46 -0.85
C ASN A 242 -20.03 12.85 -2.31
N PRO A 243 -21.27 13.18 -2.67
CA PRO A 243 -21.60 13.63 -4.01
C PRO A 243 -20.98 15.00 -4.27
N VAL A 244 -20.46 15.19 -5.49
CA VAL A 244 -19.84 16.45 -5.93
C VAL A 244 -20.91 17.50 -6.18
N SER A 245 -21.44 18.09 -5.13
CA SER A 245 -22.23 19.30 -5.23
C SER A 245 -22.18 20.06 -3.90
N GLY A 246 -21.18 20.84 -3.70
CA GLY A 246 -21.06 21.64 -2.49
C GLY A 246 -19.69 21.49 -1.84
N GLN A 247 -19.29 22.47 -1.16
CA GLN A 247 -17.96 22.75 -0.63
C GLN A 247 -17.30 21.54 0.02
N PRO A 248 -15.99 21.29 -0.26
CA PRO A 248 -15.22 20.29 0.47
C PRO A 248 -15.16 20.66 1.94
N SER A 249 -15.21 19.63 2.80
CA SER A 249 -14.93 19.81 4.23
C SER A 249 -13.53 20.43 4.41
N PRO A 250 -13.36 21.40 5.28
CA PRO A 250 -12.11 22.16 5.42
C PRO A 250 -10.90 21.31 5.87
N THR A 251 -11.11 20.08 6.31
CA THR A 251 -10.11 19.23 6.98
C THR A 251 -9.61 18.04 6.16
N GLU A 252 -10.15 17.79 4.95
CA GLU A 252 -9.76 16.63 4.17
C GLU A 252 -9.18 17.02 2.80
N MET A 253 -7.94 16.64 2.55
CA MET A 253 -7.34 16.61 1.21
C MET A 253 -8.03 15.48 0.42
N SER A 254 -9.16 15.80 -0.22
CA SER A 254 -9.94 14.81 -0.96
C SER A 254 -9.28 14.44 -2.29
N PRO A 255 -9.35 13.14 -2.71
CA PRO A 255 -8.91 12.71 -4.03
C PRO A 255 -9.69 13.38 -5.16
N VAL A 256 -9.15 13.32 -6.38
CA VAL A 256 -9.81 13.83 -7.60
C VAL A 256 -11.22 13.26 -7.70
N ARG A 257 -12.23 14.10 -7.57
CA ARG A 257 -13.65 13.70 -7.55
C ARG A 257 -14.23 13.64 -8.95
N SER A 258 -14.92 12.56 -9.27
CA SER A 258 -15.79 12.51 -10.44
C SER A 258 -17.21 12.95 -10.06
N LYS A 259 -17.94 13.55 -11.01
CA LYS A 259 -19.34 14.00 -10.79
C LYS A 259 -20.32 12.87 -10.39
N ASN A 260 -19.91 11.62 -10.46
CA ASN A 260 -20.72 10.42 -10.16
C ASN A 260 -19.94 9.46 -9.27
N GLU A 261 -19.37 9.91 -8.14
CA GLU A 261 -18.74 8.99 -7.22
C GLU A 261 -19.76 8.03 -6.60
N PRO A 262 -19.43 6.72 -6.55
CA PRO A 262 -20.28 5.76 -5.86
C PRO A 262 -20.28 6.03 -4.37
N GLY A 263 -21.30 5.54 -3.68
CA GLY A 263 -21.25 5.38 -2.25
C GLY A 263 -20.49 4.11 -1.88
N PHE A 264 -19.99 4.07 -0.65
CA PHE A 264 -19.27 2.93 -0.08
C PHE A 264 -19.95 2.49 1.21
N PHE A 265 -19.84 1.22 1.51
CA PHE A 265 -20.32 0.68 2.77
C PHE A 265 -19.32 -0.33 3.33
N GLU A 266 -19.35 -0.49 4.63
CA GLU A 266 -18.75 -1.60 5.35
C GLU A 266 -19.84 -2.30 6.17
N ALA A 267 -19.90 -3.62 6.05
CA ALA A 267 -20.75 -4.47 6.88
C ALA A 267 -19.86 -5.15 7.91
N GLU A 268 -20.03 -4.81 9.19
CA GLU A 268 -19.28 -5.33 10.31
C GLU A 268 -20.15 -6.27 11.13
N ALA A 269 -19.77 -7.55 11.21
CA ALA A 269 -20.42 -8.56 12.02
C ALA A 269 -19.54 -8.90 13.23
N LEU A 270 -19.93 -8.46 14.43
CA LEU A 270 -19.28 -8.84 15.67
C LEU A 270 -19.79 -10.22 16.11
N LEU A 271 -18.91 -11.21 16.05
CA LEU A 271 -19.24 -12.62 16.27
C LEU A 271 -18.99 -13.00 17.73
N GLY A 272 -20.04 -13.28 18.47
CA GLY A 272 -19.95 -13.74 19.86
C GLY A 272 -19.51 -15.20 19.98
N PHE A 273 -19.48 -15.71 21.23
CA PHE A 273 -19.15 -17.11 21.54
C PHE A 273 -20.35 -18.04 21.52
N GLY A 274 -21.58 -17.55 21.23
CA GLY A 274 -22.83 -18.31 21.28
C GLY A 274 -23.36 -18.53 22.69
N LYS A 275 -24.58 -19.10 22.80
CA LYS A 275 -25.28 -19.27 24.08
C LYS A 275 -24.61 -20.23 25.08
N GLY A 276 -23.60 -21.00 24.68
CA GLY A 276 -22.81 -21.90 25.52
C GLY A 276 -21.40 -21.45 25.87
N GLY A 277 -20.91 -20.35 25.24
CA GLY A 277 -19.54 -19.89 25.37
C GLY A 277 -19.35 -18.62 26.21
N ALA A 278 -20.36 -18.11 26.86
CA ALA A 278 -20.41 -16.81 27.51
C ALA A 278 -19.64 -16.71 28.84
N GLN A 279 -18.44 -17.27 28.97
CA GLN A 279 -17.61 -17.07 30.17
C GLN A 279 -16.09 -17.12 29.95
N ALA A 280 -15.57 -16.64 28.87
CA ALA A 280 -14.10 -16.44 28.75
C ALA A 280 -13.63 -15.09 29.32
N GLY A 281 -14.52 -14.15 29.63
CA GLY A 281 -14.19 -12.81 30.14
C GLY A 281 -14.01 -12.69 31.67
N ASN A 282 -14.46 -13.69 32.46
CA ASN A 282 -14.27 -13.74 33.92
C ASN A 282 -13.86 -15.16 34.33
N ALA A 283 -12.86 -15.73 33.69
CA ALA A 283 -12.37 -17.04 34.05
C ALA A 283 -11.51 -16.96 35.31
N ASN A 284 -12.13 -17.25 36.45
CA ASN A 284 -11.41 -17.94 37.49
C ASN A 284 -10.70 -19.13 36.83
N SER A 285 -9.41 -19.23 37.01
CA SER A 285 -8.47 -20.19 36.36
C SER A 285 -8.88 -21.68 36.39
N ASN A 286 -9.91 -22.05 37.13
CA ASN A 286 -10.38 -23.42 37.25
C ASN A 286 -11.45 -23.86 36.22
N SER A 287 -12.20 -22.95 35.61
CA SER A 287 -13.22 -23.33 34.61
C SER A 287 -12.63 -23.49 33.18
N THR A 288 -11.57 -22.76 32.90
CA THR A 288 -10.82 -22.88 31.63
C THR A 288 -10.04 -24.18 31.54
N ALA A 289 -9.49 -24.66 32.67
CA ALA A 289 -8.77 -25.92 32.75
C ALA A 289 -9.71 -27.15 32.54
N ALA A 290 -10.95 -27.09 33.01
CA ALA A 290 -11.91 -28.17 32.81
C ALA A 290 -12.45 -28.24 31.37
N ALA A 291 -12.67 -27.13 30.70
CA ALA A 291 -13.08 -27.06 29.30
C ALA A 291 -11.98 -27.52 28.35
N LEU A 292 -10.72 -27.17 28.64
CA LEU A 292 -9.53 -27.59 27.87
C LEU A 292 -9.30 -29.11 28.00
N ASN A 293 -9.60 -29.73 29.17
CA ASN A 293 -9.38 -31.14 29.37
C ASN A 293 -10.38 -32.04 28.61
N ASN A 294 -11.53 -31.53 28.18
CA ASN A 294 -12.56 -32.27 27.45
C ASN A 294 -12.50 -32.11 25.92
N ALA A 295 -11.60 -31.30 25.39
CA ALA A 295 -11.46 -31.16 23.95
C ALA A 295 -10.86 -32.43 23.32
N ALA A 296 -11.29 -32.77 22.10
CA ALA A 296 -10.73 -33.91 21.36
C ALA A 296 -9.22 -33.76 21.17
N PRO A 297 -8.44 -34.84 21.20
CA PRO A 297 -7.02 -34.80 20.88
C PRO A 297 -6.76 -34.17 19.50
N LYS A 298 -5.69 -33.42 19.39
CA LYS A 298 -5.27 -32.79 18.14
C LYS A 298 -3.86 -33.20 17.75
N THR A 299 -3.56 -33.14 16.47
CA THR A 299 -2.24 -33.38 15.92
C THR A 299 -1.67 -32.06 15.40
N ILE A 300 -0.52 -31.65 15.93
CA ILE A 300 0.21 -30.46 15.49
C ILE A 300 1.42 -30.89 14.68
N ILE A 301 1.47 -30.47 13.43
CA ILE A 301 2.57 -30.71 12.51
C ILE A 301 3.23 -29.37 12.25
N VAL A 302 4.43 -29.16 12.80
CA VAL A 302 5.15 -27.90 12.65
C VAL A 302 6.13 -27.99 11.49
N LEU A 303 6.04 -27.08 10.55
CA LEU A 303 7.05 -26.82 9.52
C LEU A 303 7.85 -25.61 9.97
N PHE A 304 9.09 -25.86 10.43
CA PHE A 304 9.97 -24.82 10.95
C PHE A 304 11.08 -24.52 9.95
N ASP A 305 11.11 -23.31 9.45
CA ASP A 305 12.09 -22.86 8.47
C ASP A 305 13.46 -22.60 9.11
N THR A 306 14.49 -23.27 8.58
CA THR A 306 15.89 -23.13 8.99
C THR A 306 16.78 -22.66 7.82
N SER A 307 16.20 -21.99 6.83
CA SER A 307 16.94 -21.37 5.72
C SER A 307 17.72 -20.13 6.15
N LEU A 308 18.66 -19.69 5.32
CA LEU A 308 19.47 -18.51 5.62
C LEU A 308 18.67 -17.21 5.67
N SER A 309 17.52 -17.15 5.03
CA SER A 309 16.63 -15.98 5.10
C SER A 309 16.02 -15.75 6.47
N MET A 310 16.00 -16.79 7.33
CA MET A 310 15.46 -16.73 8.70
C MET A 310 16.45 -16.19 9.74
N GLN A 311 17.53 -15.54 9.31
CA GLN A 311 18.56 -15.02 10.23
C GLN A 311 18.00 -13.97 11.21
N TRP A 312 18.60 -13.92 12.41
CA TRP A 312 18.39 -12.96 13.48
C TRP A 312 16.96 -13.01 14.07
N GLU A 313 16.26 -11.89 14.10
CA GLU A 313 14.95 -11.73 14.75
C GLU A 313 13.88 -12.70 14.20
N LYS A 314 13.92 -13.03 12.92
CA LYS A 314 12.98 -14.00 12.33
C LYS A 314 13.09 -15.38 12.98
N LEU A 315 14.32 -15.84 13.20
CA LEU A 315 14.55 -17.11 13.89
C LEU A 315 14.09 -17.04 15.34
N GLU A 316 14.41 -15.95 16.04
CA GLU A 316 14.01 -15.74 17.44
C GLU A 316 12.50 -15.71 17.59
N ARG A 317 11.80 -14.95 16.72
CA ARG A 317 10.33 -14.87 16.69
C ARG A 317 9.70 -16.25 16.40
N SER A 318 10.23 -16.96 15.41
CA SER A 318 9.75 -18.31 15.09
C SER A 318 9.99 -19.28 16.23
N TYR A 319 11.13 -19.17 16.90
CA TYR A 319 11.45 -20.00 18.05
C TYR A 319 10.53 -19.70 19.25
N GLN A 320 10.29 -18.44 19.56
CA GLN A 320 9.36 -18.02 20.60
C GLN A 320 7.94 -18.55 20.33
N ALA A 321 7.46 -18.44 19.08
CA ALA A 321 6.18 -18.97 18.67
C ALA A 321 6.09 -20.48 18.81
N PHE A 322 7.15 -21.18 18.37
CA PHE A 322 7.24 -22.63 18.48
C PHE A 322 7.23 -23.11 19.94
N GLU A 323 8.08 -22.54 20.79
CA GLU A 323 8.15 -22.92 22.19
C GLU A 323 6.82 -22.65 22.91
N THR A 324 6.20 -21.47 22.65
CA THR A 324 4.91 -21.11 23.22
C THR A 324 3.81 -22.09 22.75
N LEU A 325 3.78 -22.43 21.45
CA LEU A 325 2.85 -23.42 20.90
C LEU A 325 2.99 -24.77 21.61
N LEU A 326 4.22 -25.29 21.73
CA LEU A 326 4.44 -26.60 22.34
C LEU A 326 3.98 -26.66 23.80
N ARG A 327 4.20 -25.56 24.55
CA ARG A 327 3.75 -25.45 25.95
C ARG A 327 2.21 -25.47 26.11
N THR A 328 1.44 -25.26 25.02
CA THR A 328 -0.03 -25.36 25.04
C THR A 328 -0.54 -26.78 24.79
N LEU A 329 0.33 -27.70 24.40
CA LEU A 329 -0.08 -29.08 24.09
C LEU A 329 -0.30 -29.90 25.35
N ARG A 330 -1.25 -30.83 25.26
CA ARG A 330 -1.58 -31.79 26.32
C ARG A 330 -0.94 -33.14 26.00
N PRO A 331 -0.69 -34.02 26.99
CA PRO A 331 -0.14 -35.35 26.76
C PRO A 331 -0.98 -36.23 25.81
N ALA A 332 -2.28 -35.93 25.66
CA ALA A 332 -3.18 -36.63 24.74
C ALA A 332 -3.07 -36.12 23.29
N ASP A 333 -2.44 -34.97 23.06
CA ASP A 333 -2.20 -34.42 21.73
C ASP A 333 -0.99 -35.10 21.08
N HIS A 334 -0.83 -34.95 19.76
CA HIS A 334 0.29 -35.49 19.02
C HIS A 334 1.11 -34.36 18.37
N LEU A 335 2.40 -34.57 18.24
CA LEU A 335 3.36 -33.62 17.66
C LEU A 335 4.19 -34.30 16.57
N SER A 336 4.38 -33.63 15.46
CA SER A 336 5.43 -33.90 14.47
C SER A 336 6.13 -32.59 14.12
N LEU A 337 7.43 -32.63 13.86
CA LEU A 337 8.24 -31.46 13.52
C LEU A 337 9.04 -31.73 12.25
N VAL A 338 8.98 -30.80 11.32
CA VAL A 338 9.77 -30.81 10.08
C VAL A 338 10.62 -29.54 10.05
N LEU A 339 11.92 -29.68 10.26
CA LEU A 339 12.88 -28.62 9.96
C LEU A 339 13.17 -28.64 8.48
N PHE A 340 13.09 -27.48 7.84
CA PHE A 340 13.33 -27.41 6.40
C PHE A 340 14.19 -26.20 6.00
N ASN A 341 15.01 -26.44 5.00
CA ASN A 341 15.79 -25.46 4.26
C ASN A 341 15.96 -26.01 2.82
N SER A 342 17.18 -26.15 2.30
CA SER A 342 17.46 -26.95 1.08
C SER A 342 17.27 -28.45 1.30
N GLU A 343 17.28 -28.90 2.54
CA GLU A 343 17.09 -30.26 3.02
C GLU A 343 15.98 -30.30 4.07
N THR A 344 15.54 -31.48 4.44
CA THR A 344 14.49 -31.66 5.47
C THR A 344 14.96 -32.64 6.53
N GLN A 345 14.68 -32.30 7.80
CA GLN A 345 14.86 -33.20 8.95
C GLN A 345 13.52 -33.36 9.64
N VAL A 346 13.15 -34.58 9.97
CA VAL A 346 11.81 -34.91 10.48
C VAL A 346 11.89 -35.57 11.82
N LEU A 347 11.20 -35.04 12.82
CA LEU A 347 10.76 -35.77 13.98
C LEU A 347 9.37 -36.34 13.68
N PRO A 348 9.23 -37.67 13.57
CA PRO A 348 7.96 -38.29 13.22
C PRO A 348 6.90 -38.07 14.30
N LEU A 349 5.65 -38.40 13.96
CA LEU A 349 4.52 -38.24 14.84
C LEU A 349 4.72 -39.00 16.17
N THR A 350 4.58 -38.29 17.29
CA THR A 350 4.69 -38.80 18.64
C THR A 350 3.69 -38.13 19.58
N SER A 351 3.47 -38.69 20.78
CA SER A 351 2.66 -38.06 21.85
C SER A 351 3.32 -36.75 22.30
N ALA A 352 2.50 -35.75 22.66
CA ALA A 352 2.99 -34.46 23.17
C ALA A 352 3.20 -34.53 24.72
N ASP A 353 3.91 -35.57 25.19
CA ASP A 353 4.33 -35.63 26.57
C ASP A 353 5.52 -34.71 26.84
N PRO A 354 5.81 -34.33 28.11
CA PRO A 354 6.86 -33.36 28.42
C PRO A 354 8.26 -33.73 27.90
N ALA A 355 8.59 -35.04 27.80
CA ALA A 355 9.89 -35.49 27.30
C ALA A 355 10.00 -35.28 25.78
N ASN A 356 8.95 -35.63 25.04
CA ASN A 356 8.90 -35.42 23.59
C ASN A 356 8.84 -33.93 23.22
N ILE A 357 8.12 -33.11 24.01
CA ILE A 357 8.13 -31.64 23.85
C ILE A 357 9.56 -31.09 24.04
N GLN A 358 10.23 -31.49 25.13
CA GLN A 358 11.61 -31.04 25.38
C GLN A 358 12.56 -31.50 24.26
N HIS A 359 12.42 -32.74 23.82
CA HIS A 359 13.21 -33.26 22.69
C HIS A 359 12.99 -32.43 21.40
N ALA A 360 11.75 -32.07 21.09
CA ALA A 360 11.46 -31.20 19.92
C ALA A 360 12.09 -29.80 20.06
N ILE A 361 12.04 -29.22 21.27
CA ILE A 361 12.70 -27.92 21.56
C ILE A 361 14.21 -28.03 21.35
N ASP A 362 14.84 -29.06 21.91
CA ASP A 362 16.27 -29.25 21.78
C ASP A 362 16.70 -29.56 20.34
N PHE A 363 15.82 -30.23 19.58
CA PHE A 363 16.08 -30.51 18.16
C PHE A 363 16.10 -29.22 17.31
N VAL A 364 15.19 -28.25 17.57
CA VAL A 364 15.24 -26.94 16.92
C VAL A 364 16.48 -26.17 17.37
N ARG A 365 16.80 -26.16 18.67
CA ARG A 365 18.00 -25.46 19.21
C ARG A 365 19.31 -25.98 18.64
N ALA A 366 19.40 -27.29 18.36
CA ALA A 366 20.58 -27.89 17.73
C ALA A 366 20.69 -27.60 16.23
N SER A 367 19.64 -27.11 15.60
CA SER A 367 19.62 -26.81 14.17
C SER A 367 20.49 -25.62 13.82
N ARG A 368 20.96 -25.58 12.56
CA ARG A 368 21.76 -24.46 12.03
C ARG A 368 21.08 -23.92 10.80
N LEU A 369 21.03 -22.60 10.70
CA LEU A 369 20.57 -21.94 9.50
C LEU A 369 21.50 -22.21 8.33
N ARG A 370 21.00 -22.73 7.22
CA ARG A 370 21.78 -23.02 6.03
C ARG A 370 20.94 -23.12 4.77
N GLY A 371 21.57 -22.84 3.63
CA GLY A 371 21.01 -23.08 2.30
C GLY A 371 19.79 -22.21 1.95
N GLY A 372 19.13 -22.60 0.88
CA GLY A 372 17.88 -22.00 0.43
C GLY A 372 16.65 -22.68 1.06
N THR A 373 15.46 -22.42 0.51
CA THR A 373 14.17 -22.81 1.10
C THR A 373 13.38 -23.68 0.10
N ASP A 374 13.11 -24.94 0.45
CA ASP A 374 12.25 -25.86 -0.32
C ASP A 374 10.87 -25.99 0.36
N VAL A 375 10.02 -25.00 0.14
CA VAL A 375 8.67 -24.96 0.71
C VAL A 375 7.81 -26.13 0.19
N GLN A 376 7.97 -26.51 -1.09
CA GLN A 376 7.22 -27.62 -1.68
C GLN A 376 7.49 -28.91 -0.92
N ARG A 377 8.76 -29.22 -0.67
CA ARG A 377 9.17 -30.43 0.04
C ARG A 377 8.67 -30.45 1.48
N ALA A 378 8.75 -29.30 2.17
CA ALA A 378 8.21 -29.18 3.53
C ALA A 378 6.72 -29.45 3.58
N LEU A 379 5.93 -28.81 2.69
CA LEU A 379 4.50 -29.03 2.58
C LEU A 379 4.15 -30.50 2.26
N GLN A 380 4.89 -31.13 1.34
CA GLN A 380 4.71 -32.55 0.99
C GLN A 380 4.86 -33.44 2.22
N ILE A 381 5.93 -33.25 3.00
CA ILE A 381 6.18 -34.03 4.22
C ILE A 381 5.10 -33.73 5.26
N GLY A 382 4.71 -32.45 5.44
CA GLY A 382 3.63 -32.08 6.36
C GLY A 382 2.31 -32.78 6.04
N LEU A 383 1.94 -32.90 4.76
CA LEU A 383 0.75 -33.65 4.34
C LEU A 383 0.89 -35.15 4.60
N GLN A 384 2.10 -35.73 4.42
CA GLN A 384 2.40 -37.14 4.75
C GLN A 384 2.24 -37.41 6.26
N GLN A 385 2.71 -36.48 7.11
CA GLN A 385 2.54 -36.60 8.57
C GLN A 385 1.05 -36.48 8.97
N ALA A 386 0.26 -35.63 8.28
CA ALA A 386 -1.16 -35.53 8.51
C ALA A 386 -1.95 -36.81 8.13
N ALA A 387 -1.43 -37.59 7.18
CA ALA A 387 -1.96 -38.85 6.73
C ALA A 387 -1.43 -40.06 7.57
N ALA A 388 -0.50 -39.82 8.48
CA ALA A 388 0.12 -40.90 9.28
C ALA A 388 -0.91 -41.58 10.20
N PRO A 389 -0.73 -42.88 10.48
CA PRO A 389 -1.58 -43.59 11.46
C PRO A 389 -1.51 -42.92 12.84
N GLY A 390 -2.67 -42.65 13.44
CA GLY A 390 -2.77 -41.96 14.72
C GLY A 390 -2.95 -40.43 14.61
N ALA A 391 -2.72 -39.84 13.45
CA ALA A 391 -3.02 -38.42 13.24
C ALA A 391 -4.55 -38.17 13.18
N SER A 392 -5.02 -37.22 13.92
CA SER A 392 -6.43 -36.82 13.94
C SER A 392 -6.57 -35.34 14.25
N ASN A 393 -7.60 -34.66 13.72
CA ASN A 393 -7.83 -33.24 13.92
C ASN A 393 -6.53 -32.42 13.72
N SER A 394 -5.94 -32.57 12.53
CA SER A 394 -4.57 -32.14 12.24
C SER A 394 -4.48 -30.67 11.90
N TYR A 395 -3.43 -30.02 12.40
CA TYR A 395 -3.04 -28.64 12.13
C TYR A 395 -1.64 -28.62 11.56
N LEU A 396 -1.47 -28.06 10.36
CA LEU A 396 -0.18 -27.80 9.74
C LEU A 396 0.24 -26.38 10.07
N VAL A 397 1.17 -26.23 10.99
CA VAL A 397 1.65 -24.95 11.48
C VAL A 397 2.96 -24.60 10.78
N ILE A 398 2.98 -23.53 10.00
CA ILE A 398 4.13 -23.08 9.22
C ILE A 398 4.73 -21.85 9.87
N LEU A 399 6.02 -21.92 10.23
CA LEU A 399 6.81 -20.81 10.78
C LEU A 399 7.93 -20.50 9.77
N SER A 400 7.76 -19.47 8.95
CA SER A 400 8.66 -19.19 7.81
C SER A 400 8.42 -17.77 7.27
N ASP A 401 9.39 -17.24 6.50
CA ASP A 401 9.21 -16.07 5.64
C ASP A 401 8.67 -16.43 4.23
N GLY A 402 8.60 -17.73 3.88
CA GLY A 402 8.03 -18.23 2.64
C GLY A 402 8.82 -17.93 1.37
N GLY A 403 10.08 -17.56 1.49
CA GLY A 403 10.97 -17.25 0.38
C GLY A 403 11.44 -18.49 -0.38
N ALA A 404 10.56 -19.18 -1.13
CA ALA A 404 10.90 -20.41 -1.87
C ALA A 404 12.02 -20.16 -2.88
N THR A 405 13.15 -20.92 -2.75
CA THR A 405 14.29 -20.86 -3.66
C THR A 405 14.54 -22.21 -4.36
N ARG A 406 13.85 -23.27 -3.96
CA ARG A 406 13.91 -24.62 -4.52
C ARG A 406 12.51 -25.20 -4.75
N GLY A 407 12.45 -26.25 -5.57
CA GLY A 407 11.18 -26.87 -5.94
C GLY A 407 10.35 -25.96 -6.85
N ILE A 408 9.06 -25.86 -6.59
CA ILE A 408 8.15 -24.93 -7.29
C ILE A 408 8.32 -23.54 -6.64
N ILE A 409 9.00 -22.62 -7.35
CA ILE A 409 9.28 -21.25 -6.86
C ILE A 409 8.10 -20.30 -7.12
N GLN A 410 7.32 -20.52 -8.19
CA GLN A 410 6.21 -19.65 -8.53
C GLN A 410 5.03 -19.85 -7.57
N ASN A 411 4.62 -18.79 -6.89
CA ASN A 411 3.59 -18.80 -5.84
C ASN A 411 2.29 -19.47 -6.30
N GLY A 412 1.73 -19.06 -7.44
CA GLY A 412 0.48 -19.63 -7.96
C GLY A 412 0.56 -21.12 -8.26
N LYS A 413 1.69 -21.59 -8.84
CA LYS A 413 1.91 -23.02 -9.12
C LYS A 413 2.09 -23.83 -7.85
N LEU A 414 2.85 -23.30 -6.88
CA LEU A 414 3.05 -23.95 -5.58
C LEU A 414 1.73 -24.10 -4.82
N ALA A 415 0.93 -23.03 -4.77
CA ALA A 415 -0.37 -23.06 -4.12
C ALA A 415 -1.36 -24.01 -4.82
N ALA A 416 -1.38 -24.05 -6.15
CA ALA A 416 -2.22 -24.99 -6.91
C ALA A 416 -1.80 -26.43 -6.68
N TRP A 417 -0.50 -26.71 -6.65
CA TRP A 417 0.04 -28.02 -6.32
C TRP A 417 -0.37 -28.44 -4.89
N TYR A 418 -0.21 -27.56 -3.91
CA TYR A 418 -0.60 -27.80 -2.53
C TYR A 418 -2.10 -28.10 -2.39
N ALA A 419 -2.94 -27.26 -3.01
CA ALA A 419 -4.39 -27.47 -2.99
C ALA A 419 -4.80 -28.82 -3.61
N SER A 420 -4.12 -29.25 -4.68
CA SER A 420 -4.35 -30.56 -5.29
C SER A 420 -3.93 -31.70 -4.36
N ALA A 421 -2.72 -31.63 -3.79
CA ALA A 421 -2.20 -32.64 -2.88
C ALA A 421 -3.06 -32.73 -1.59
N TRP A 422 -3.49 -31.60 -1.04
CA TRP A 422 -4.39 -31.52 0.10
C TRP A 422 -5.76 -32.17 -0.18
N LYS A 423 -6.35 -31.94 -1.37
CA LYS A 423 -7.61 -32.53 -1.79
C LYS A 423 -7.54 -34.04 -1.98
N GLN A 424 -6.36 -34.60 -2.31
CA GLN A 424 -6.15 -36.04 -2.46
C GLN A 424 -6.20 -36.79 -1.12
N LEU A 425 -5.99 -36.10 0.01
CA LEU A 425 -6.16 -36.71 1.33
C LEU A 425 -7.63 -36.98 1.63
N ALA A 426 -7.89 -38.06 2.39
CA ALA A 426 -9.20 -38.28 2.95
C ALA A 426 -9.66 -37.08 3.79
N GLU A 427 -10.93 -36.77 3.78
CA GLU A 427 -11.47 -35.55 4.39
C GLU A 427 -11.11 -35.43 5.89
N THR A 428 -11.08 -36.52 6.60
CA THR A 428 -10.69 -36.63 8.02
C THR A 428 -9.19 -36.46 8.28
N GLN A 429 -8.36 -36.58 7.24
CA GLN A 429 -6.89 -36.44 7.30
C GLN A 429 -6.41 -35.08 6.80
N ARG A 430 -7.29 -34.25 6.23
CA ARG A 430 -6.92 -32.93 5.72
C ARG A 430 -6.57 -31.99 6.87
N PRO A 431 -5.29 -31.52 6.95
CA PRO A 431 -4.90 -30.60 8.00
C PRO A 431 -5.44 -29.18 7.72
N ARG A 432 -5.76 -28.46 8.78
CA ARG A 432 -5.96 -27.00 8.69
C ARG A 432 -4.61 -26.31 8.65
N THR A 433 -4.43 -25.38 7.72
CA THR A 433 -3.14 -24.71 7.48
C THR A 433 -3.05 -23.42 8.28
N TYR A 434 -2.19 -23.37 9.27
CA TYR A 434 -1.94 -22.22 10.13
C TYR A 434 -0.55 -21.68 9.84
N ILE A 435 -0.45 -20.42 9.50
CA ILE A 435 0.80 -19.80 9.05
C ILE A 435 1.10 -18.60 9.92
N LEU A 436 2.24 -18.61 10.59
CA LEU A 436 2.86 -17.46 11.18
C LEU A 436 3.97 -17.00 10.23
N ALA A 437 3.67 -16.01 9.43
CA ALA A 437 4.62 -15.38 8.53
C ALA A 437 5.51 -14.42 9.31
N VAL A 438 6.83 -14.60 9.22
CA VAL A 438 7.78 -13.85 10.05
C VAL A 438 8.69 -12.98 9.18
N GLY A 439 8.82 -11.73 9.57
CA GLY A 439 9.70 -10.75 8.92
C GLY A 439 9.01 -9.86 7.89
N ASP A 440 9.68 -8.75 7.60
CA ASP A 440 9.15 -7.68 6.75
C ASP A 440 9.07 -8.10 5.27
N ASP A 441 9.89 -9.08 4.88
CA ASP A 441 9.99 -9.66 3.54
C ASP A 441 9.20 -10.96 3.36
N ALA A 442 8.30 -11.29 4.30
CA ALA A 442 7.49 -12.50 4.23
C ALA A 442 6.66 -12.56 2.94
N ASN A 443 6.62 -13.75 2.32
CA ASN A 443 5.89 -13.99 1.07
C ASN A 443 4.38 -14.12 1.31
N LEU A 444 3.74 -13.01 1.71
CA LEU A 444 2.31 -12.96 2.04
C LEU A 444 1.40 -13.43 0.90
N PRO A 445 1.65 -13.14 -0.40
CA PRO A 445 0.83 -13.66 -1.48
C PRO A 445 0.77 -15.19 -1.50
N LEU A 446 1.93 -15.88 -1.33
CA LEU A 446 1.95 -17.33 -1.21
C LEU A 446 1.14 -17.80 0.00
N PHE A 447 1.40 -17.20 1.16
CA PHE A 447 0.79 -17.62 2.41
C PHE A 447 -0.74 -17.39 2.43
N ARG A 448 -1.24 -16.30 1.85
CA ARG A 448 -2.69 -16.08 1.66
C ARG A 448 -3.33 -17.20 0.83
N MET A 449 -2.66 -17.66 -0.24
CA MET A 449 -3.16 -18.76 -1.07
C MET A 449 -3.13 -20.10 -0.34
N LEU A 450 -2.11 -20.38 0.49
CA LEU A 450 -2.02 -21.62 1.28
C LEU A 450 -3.04 -21.66 2.42
N ALA A 451 -3.35 -20.52 3.03
CA ALA A 451 -4.32 -20.42 4.15
C ALA A 451 -5.79 -20.47 3.73
N ARG A 452 -6.11 -20.47 2.42
CA ARG A 452 -7.49 -20.32 1.89
C ARG A 452 -8.49 -21.39 2.32
N GLN A 453 -8.04 -22.53 2.81
CA GLN A 453 -8.93 -23.66 3.16
C GLN A 453 -9.12 -23.71 4.68
N ASP A 454 -9.92 -22.79 5.22
CA ASP A 454 -10.19 -22.65 6.66
C ASP A 454 -8.91 -22.47 7.49
N GLY A 455 -7.87 -21.97 6.85
CA GLY A 455 -6.57 -21.69 7.45
C GLY A 455 -6.49 -20.31 8.08
N VAL A 456 -5.42 -20.10 8.82
CA VAL A 456 -5.10 -18.84 9.49
C VAL A 456 -3.75 -18.34 8.97
N LEU A 457 -3.69 -17.06 8.61
CA LEU A 457 -2.44 -16.36 8.33
C LEU A 457 -2.30 -15.22 9.34
N GLU A 458 -1.23 -15.24 10.11
CA GLU A 458 -0.82 -14.13 10.95
C GLU A 458 0.56 -13.65 10.49
N HIS A 459 0.75 -12.34 10.39
CA HIS A 459 2.02 -11.76 9.98
C HIS A 459 2.63 -10.96 11.12
N VAL A 460 3.87 -11.28 11.45
CA VAL A 460 4.64 -10.63 12.51
C VAL A 460 5.89 -10.00 11.93
N LEU A 461 6.00 -8.67 12.07
CA LEU A 461 7.20 -7.93 11.72
C LEU A 461 8.29 -8.09 12.79
N SER A 462 9.55 -7.86 12.43
CA SER A 462 10.66 -7.87 13.37
C SER A 462 10.52 -6.79 14.46
N THR A 463 9.83 -5.69 14.16
CA THR A 463 9.67 -4.53 15.05
C THR A 463 8.39 -4.53 15.88
N GLU A 464 7.46 -5.43 15.59
CA GLU A 464 6.13 -5.46 16.20
C GLU A 464 6.12 -6.23 17.52
N PRO A 465 5.37 -5.76 18.57
CA PRO A 465 5.09 -6.57 19.74
C PRO A 465 4.35 -7.86 19.36
N MET A 466 4.96 -9.00 19.65
CA MET A 466 4.47 -10.29 19.16
C MET A 466 3.33 -10.88 20.01
N ASP A 467 3.25 -10.52 21.29
CA ASP A 467 2.43 -11.23 22.27
C ASP A 467 0.93 -11.27 21.91
N PHE A 468 0.36 -10.17 21.46
CA PHE A 468 -1.06 -10.13 21.08
C PHE A 468 -1.33 -11.01 19.87
N LYS A 469 -0.52 -10.89 18.81
CA LYS A 469 -0.66 -11.65 17.57
C LYS A 469 -0.41 -13.14 17.79
N LEU A 470 0.60 -13.48 18.55
CA LEU A 470 0.91 -14.86 18.90
C LEU A 470 -0.21 -15.50 19.74
N ASN A 471 -0.69 -14.79 20.76
CA ASN A 471 -1.81 -15.27 21.57
C ASN A 471 -3.09 -15.43 20.75
N SER A 472 -3.39 -14.49 19.85
CA SER A 472 -4.49 -14.60 18.90
C SER A 472 -4.33 -15.83 18.01
N PHE A 473 -3.18 -16.01 17.38
CA PHE A 473 -2.86 -17.13 16.50
C PHE A 473 -3.02 -18.48 17.24
N LEU A 474 -2.41 -18.61 18.41
CA LEU A 474 -2.48 -19.82 19.21
C LEU A 474 -3.89 -20.14 19.73
N SER A 475 -4.67 -19.11 20.06
CA SER A 475 -6.04 -19.27 20.54
C SER A 475 -6.98 -19.86 19.49
N LYS A 476 -6.63 -19.78 18.22
CA LYS A 476 -7.39 -20.34 17.09
C LYS A 476 -7.10 -21.83 16.89
N ILE A 477 -5.96 -22.34 17.38
CA ILE A 477 -5.60 -23.75 17.27
C ILE A 477 -6.48 -24.58 18.22
N GLY A 478 -7.18 -25.56 17.68
CA GLY A 478 -8.15 -26.38 18.42
C GLY A 478 -9.59 -25.85 18.37
N ARG A 479 -9.80 -24.69 17.71
CA ARG A 479 -11.14 -24.12 17.48
C ARG A 479 -11.54 -24.28 16.02
N SER A 480 -12.82 -24.38 15.75
CA SER A 480 -13.36 -24.39 14.40
C SER A 480 -13.66 -22.95 13.96
N PRO A 481 -13.27 -22.56 12.74
CA PRO A 481 -13.75 -21.30 12.16
C PRO A 481 -15.26 -21.37 11.95
N ILE A 482 -15.92 -20.23 11.90
CA ILE A 482 -17.32 -20.16 11.51
C ILE A 482 -17.40 -20.50 10.01
N GLY A 483 -18.01 -21.63 9.71
CA GLY A 483 -18.11 -22.12 8.34
C GLY A 483 -19.15 -21.35 7.53
N GLN A 484 -18.95 -21.30 6.21
CA GLN A 484 -19.89 -20.72 5.23
C GLN A 484 -20.34 -19.29 5.56
N LEU A 485 -19.45 -18.51 6.19
CA LEU A 485 -19.76 -17.13 6.55
C LEU A 485 -19.85 -16.26 5.28
N GLN A 486 -21.05 -15.74 5.01
CA GLN A 486 -21.34 -14.97 3.80
C GLN A 486 -22.23 -13.77 4.10
N LEU A 487 -21.92 -12.64 3.43
CA LEU A 487 -22.79 -11.49 3.38
C LEU A 487 -23.73 -11.60 2.16
N SER A 488 -25.02 -11.43 2.37
CA SER A 488 -26.02 -11.28 1.32
C SER A 488 -26.75 -9.95 1.46
N VAL A 489 -27.03 -9.30 0.34
CA VAL A 489 -27.71 -8.00 0.29
C VAL A 489 -28.94 -8.07 -0.58
N ALA A 490 -30.05 -7.54 -0.10
CA ALA A 490 -31.29 -7.53 -0.84
C ALA A 490 -31.86 -6.09 -0.94
N PRO A 491 -32.19 -5.62 -2.14
CA PRO A 491 -31.99 -6.30 -3.43
C PRO A 491 -30.52 -6.37 -3.82
N GLU A 492 -30.10 -7.44 -4.50
CA GLU A 492 -28.71 -7.68 -4.89
C GLU A 492 -28.13 -6.54 -5.75
N ALA A 493 -28.96 -5.96 -6.63
CA ALA A 493 -28.58 -4.85 -7.48
C ALA A 493 -28.31 -3.52 -6.72
N ALA A 494 -28.55 -3.47 -5.39
CA ALA A 494 -28.30 -2.27 -4.59
C ALA A 494 -26.79 -2.00 -4.42
N VAL A 495 -25.98 -3.04 -4.48
CA VAL A 495 -24.53 -2.99 -4.20
C VAL A 495 -23.73 -3.66 -5.31
N ASP A 496 -22.45 -3.28 -5.41
CA ASP A 496 -21.50 -3.90 -6.33
C ASP A 496 -20.13 -4.07 -5.66
N SER A 497 -19.30 -4.93 -6.26
CA SER A 497 -17.87 -5.07 -5.90
C SER A 497 -17.63 -5.23 -4.41
N VAL A 498 -18.28 -6.22 -3.81
CA VAL A 498 -18.15 -6.56 -2.38
C VAL A 498 -16.95 -7.46 -2.14
N TYR A 499 -16.13 -7.12 -1.16
CA TYR A 499 -14.92 -7.86 -0.78
C TYR A 499 -14.92 -8.16 0.71
N PRO A 500 -14.68 -9.42 1.11
CA PRO A 500 -14.39 -9.74 2.50
C PRO A 500 -12.98 -9.22 2.88
N LEU A 501 -12.84 -8.73 4.10
CA LEU A 501 -11.54 -8.26 4.61
C LEU A 501 -10.73 -9.35 5.29
N GLN A 502 -11.38 -10.43 5.75
CA GLN A 502 -10.73 -11.59 6.38
C GLN A 502 -11.02 -12.86 5.58
N ALA A 503 -10.06 -13.79 5.58
CA ALA A 503 -10.18 -15.09 4.91
C ALA A 503 -10.94 -16.13 5.76
N ALA A 504 -10.69 -16.15 7.07
CA ALA A 504 -11.35 -17.03 8.02
C ALA A 504 -11.69 -16.25 9.29
N THR A 505 -12.83 -16.57 9.88
CA THR A 505 -13.36 -15.85 11.04
C THR A 505 -13.72 -16.84 12.15
N PHE A 506 -13.42 -16.45 13.37
CA PHE A 506 -13.67 -17.25 14.58
C PHE A 506 -14.68 -16.54 15.50
N SER A 507 -15.26 -17.28 16.42
CA SER A 507 -16.05 -16.66 17.48
C SER A 507 -15.18 -15.71 18.32
N GLY A 508 -15.70 -14.53 18.65
CA GLY A 508 -14.98 -13.48 19.32
C GLY A 508 -14.22 -12.53 18.40
N SER A 509 -14.38 -12.64 17.06
CA SER A 509 -13.78 -11.71 16.09
C SER A 509 -14.81 -10.86 15.38
N LEU A 510 -14.33 -9.84 14.68
CA LEU A 510 -15.11 -9.00 13.79
C LEU A 510 -14.92 -9.51 12.35
N ALA A 511 -16.00 -9.85 11.67
CA ALA A 511 -15.99 -10.15 10.24
C ALA A 511 -16.46 -8.91 9.47
N SER A 512 -15.70 -8.47 8.48
CA SER A 512 -16.03 -7.26 7.73
C SER A 512 -16.04 -7.50 6.23
N TRP A 513 -16.95 -6.83 5.54
CA TRP A 513 -17.07 -6.76 4.10
C TRP A 513 -17.19 -5.32 3.66
N VAL A 514 -16.44 -4.94 2.65
CA VAL A 514 -16.54 -3.62 2.03
C VAL A 514 -17.12 -3.72 0.63
N GLY A 515 -17.96 -2.75 0.26
CA GLY A 515 -18.58 -2.73 -1.06
C GLY A 515 -18.98 -1.32 -1.49
N ARG A 516 -19.53 -1.24 -2.70
CA ARG A 516 -20.00 0.02 -3.28
C ARG A 516 -21.48 -0.03 -3.58
N TYR A 517 -22.10 1.14 -3.65
CA TYR A 517 -23.42 1.33 -4.21
C TYR A 517 -23.46 2.54 -5.15
N GLN A 518 -24.15 2.40 -6.28
CA GLN A 518 -24.19 3.44 -7.32
C GLN A 518 -25.29 4.47 -7.06
N LYS A 519 -26.40 4.03 -6.50
CA LYS A 519 -27.59 4.87 -6.27
C LYS A 519 -28.04 4.78 -4.81
N PRO A 520 -28.55 5.89 -4.25
CA PRO A 520 -29.23 5.85 -2.95
C PRO A 520 -30.40 4.88 -3.03
N GLN A 521 -30.61 4.11 -1.98
CA GLN A 521 -31.71 3.15 -1.88
C GLN A 521 -32.18 3.00 -0.45
N GLU A 522 -33.49 3.02 -0.24
CA GLU A 522 -34.09 2.80 1.07
C GLU A 522 -34.35 1.32 1.34
N ASN A 523 -34.38 0.97 2.62
CA ASN A 523 -34.75 -0.36 3.12
C ASN A 523 -33.90 -1.50 2.53
N VAL A 524 -32.59 -1.30 2.37
CA VAL A 524 -31.67 -2.36 1.93
C VAL A 524 -31.42 -3.30 3.10
N SER A 525 -31.66 -4.59 2.88
CA SER A 525 -31.44 -5.64 3.88
C SER A 525 -30.08 -6.30 3.70
N PHE A 526 -29.23 -6.20 4.70
CA PHE A 526 -27.97 -6.89 4.81
C PHE A 526 -28.14 -8.09 5.74
N LYS A 527 -27.69 -9.26 5.32
CA LYS A 527 -27.74 -10.49 6.12
C LYS A 527 -26.39 -11.21 6.09
N VAL A 528 -25.90 -11.56 7.26
CA VAL A 528 -24.73 -12.42 7.42
C VAL A 528 -25.24 -13.79 7.90
N GLY A 529 -24.93 -14.81 7.12
CA GLY A 529 -25.24 -16.20 7.45
C GLY A 529 -23.96 -17.02 7.59
N GLY A 530 -23.99 -18.07 8.44
CA GLY A 530 -22.88 -18.97 8.63
C GLY A 530 -23.25 -20.16 9.51
N VAL A 531 -22.26 -20.99 9.83
CA VAL A 531 -22.42 -22.15 10.74
C VAL A 531 -21.35 -22.07 11.81
N ARG A 532 -21.78 -21.94 13.08
CA ARG A 532 -20.93 -21.93 14.26
C ARG A 532 -21.13 -23.26 15.03
N ASP A 533 -20.10 -24.09 15.13
CA ASP A 533 -20.13 -25.35 15.84
C ASP A 533 -21.36 -26.22 15.48
N GLY A 534 -21.67 -26.33 14.18
CA GLY A 534 -22.81 -27.04 13.64
C GLY A 534 -24.16 -26.34 13.80
N THR A 535 -24.24 -25.18 14.45
CA THR A 535 -25.45 -24.39 14.64
C THR A 535 -25.53 -23.24 13.64
N PRO A 536 -26.66 -23.04 12.93
CA PRO A 536 -26.83 -21.89 12.04
C PRO A 536 -26.69 -20.57 12.79
N LEU A 537 -25.88 -19.65 12.19
CA LEU A 537 -25.73 -18.28 12.62
C LEU A 537 -26.42 -17.39 11.60
N ALA A 538 -27.22 -16.45 12.06
CA ALA A 538 -27.85 -15.44 11.20
C ALA A 538 -27.93 -14.11 11.93
N MET A 539 -27.49 -13.06 11.25
CA MET A 539 -27.62 -11.67 11.68
C MET A 539 -28.19 -10.85 10.52
N ASP A 540 -29.04 -9.92 10.79
CA ASP A 540 -29.59 -9.05 9.79
C ASP A 540 -29.62 -7.59 10.25
N SER A 541 -29.50 -6.70 9.28
CA SER A 541 -29.61 -5.24 9.47
C SER A 541 -30.30 -4.64 8.27
N LYS A 542 -31.25 -3.70 8.52
CA LYS A 542 -31.90 -2.94 7.46
C LYS A 542 -31.49 -1.49 7.57
N VAL A 543 -30.93 -0.97 6.50
CA VAL A 543 -30.42 0.39 6.45
C VAL A 543 -30.81 1.08 5.16
N ASN A 544 -30.76 2.39 5.17
CA ASN A 544 -30.85 3.19 3.97
C ASN A 544 -29.44 3.48 3.45
N LEU A 545 -29.18 3.21 2.19
CA LEU A 545 -27.96 3.65 1.50
C LEU A 545 -28.16 5.12 1.13
N PRO A 546 -27.50 6.07 1.82
CA PRO A 546 -27.84 7.48 1.72
C PRO A 546 -27.36 8.11 0.42
N ARG A 547 -27.99 9.24 0.04
CA ARG A 547 -27.50 10.09 -1.02
C ARG A 547 -26.19 10.80 -0.63
N GLU A 548 -26.08 11.15 0.64
CA GLU A 548 -24.92 11.84 1.23
C GLU A 548 -24.67 11.27 2.62
N SER A 549 -23.39 10.95 2.90
CA SER A 549 -22.90 10.54 4.22
C SER A 549 -21.43 10.93 4.31
N PHE A 550 -21.07 11.72 5.30
CA PHE A 550 -19.69 12.23 5.48
C PHE A 550 -18.97 11.55 6.62
N GLU A 551 -19.65 10.70 7.37
CA GLU A 551 -19.06 9.83 8.36
C GLU A 551 -18.27 8.69 7.67
N HIS A 552 -17.29 8.11 8.37
CA HIS A 552 -16.52 6.97 7.88
C HIS A 552 -15.79 7.22 6.54
N SER A 553 -15.09 8.35 6.47
CA SER A 553 -14.38 8.81 5.25
C SER A 553 -13.27 7.86 4.78
N GLN A 554 -12.86 6.90 5.60
CA GLN A 554 -11.91 5.82 5.29
C GLN A 554 -12.49 4.78 4.30
N LEU A 555 -13.80 4.57 4.23
CA LEU A 555 -14.43 3.49 3.46
C LEU A 555 -14.05 3.43 1.97
N PRO A 556 -13.94 4.55 1.23
CA PRO A 556 -13.47 4.52 -0.15
C PRO A 556 -12.08 3.92 -0.30
N ARG A 557 -11.18 4.23 0.64
CA ARG A 557 -9.79 3.72 0.64
C ARG A 557 -9.76 2.25 1.03
N LEU A 558 -10.52 1.86 2.06
CA LEU A 558 -10.62 0.48 2.51
C LEU A 558 -11.12 -0.43 1.38
N TRP A 559 -12.18 0.00 0.67
CA TRP A 559 -12.67 -0.70 -0.50
C TRP A 559 -11.62 -0.79 -1.63
N ALA A 560 -10.96 0.32 -1.93
CA ALA A 560 -9.96 0.34 -3.00
C ALA A 560 -8.75 -0.56 -2.67
N ARG A 561 -8.36 -0.61 -1.40
CA ARG A 561 -7.31 -1.52 -0.92
C ARG A 561 -7.72 -2.99 -1.09
N ALA A 562 -8.93 -3.36 -0.64
CA ALA A 562 -9.45 -4.72 -0.82
C ALA A 562 -9.53 -5.12 -2.31
N ARG A 563 -9.92 -4.18 -3.18
CA ARG A 563 -9.90 -4.39 -4.64
C ARG A 563 -8.48 -4.61 -5.17
N VAL A 564 -7.51 -3.79 -4.75
CA VAL A 564 -6.11 -3.94 -5.16
C VAL A 564 -5.53 -5.26 -4.67
N ASP A 565 -5.81 -5.66 -3.43
CA ASP A 565 -5.36 -6.95 -2.91
C ASP A 565 -5.91 -8.12 -3.74
N ALA A 566 -7.18 -8.06 -4.16
CA ALA A 566 -7.77 -9.05 -5.08
C ALA A 566 -7.11 -9.05 -6.47
N LEU A 567 -6.70 -7.87 -6.99
CA LEU A 567 -6.00 -7.74 -8.26
C LEU A 567 -4.55 -8.26 -8.17
N LEU A 568 -3.84 -7.97 -7.09
CA LEU A 568 -2.51 -8.51 -6.83
C LEU A 568 -2.54 -10.04 -6.73
N GLU A 569 -3.56 -10.58 -6.07
CA GLU A 569 -3.77 -12.02 -5.99
C GLU A 569 -4.06 -12.65 -7.37
N LYS A 570 -4.82 -11.96 -8.23
CA LYS A 570 -5.03 -12.36 -9.62
C LYS A 570 -3.71 -12.41 -10.38
N ILE A 571 -2.84 -11.38 -10.23
CA ILE A 571 -1.52 -11.35 -10.86
C ILE A 571 -0.65 -12.54 -10.40
N GLU A 572 -0.63 -12.83 -9.10
CA GLU A 572 0.15 -13.96 -8.58
C GLU A 572 -0.34 -15.32 -9.10
N ARG A 573 -1.64 -15.46 -9.33
CA ARG A 573 -2.24 -16.70 -9.84
C ARG A 573 -2.10 -16.86 -11.34
N ASP A 574 -2.42 -15.81 -12.11
CA ASP A 574 -2.63 -15.86 -13.55
C ASP A 574 -1.45 -15.25 -14.34
N GLY A 575 -0.52 -14.54 -13.64
CA GLY A 575 0.55 -13.77 -14.23
C GLY A 575 0.19 -12.29 -14.42
N GLU A 576 1.20 -11.48 -14.73
CA GLU A 576 1.04 -10.03 -14.96
C GLU A 576 0.31 -9.77 -16.28
N ASP A 577 -0.71 -8.91 -16.24
CA ASP A 577 -1.31 -8.30 -17.42
C ASP A 577 -1.39 -6.78 -17.24
N GLN A 578 -1.16 -6.04 -18.33
CA GLN A 578 -1.07 -4.57 -18.27
C GLN A 578 -2.38 -3.92 -17.81
N ALA A 579 -3.53 -4.45 -18.16
CA ALA A 579 -4.82 -3.89 -17.78
C ALA A 579 -5.04 -3.97 -16.25
N THR A 580 -4.63 -5.08 -15.63
CA THR A 580 -4.68 -5.26 -14.17
C THR A 580 -3.71 -4.31 -13.47
N ILE A 581 -2.49 -4.14 -13.99
CA ILE A 581 -1.50 -3.19 -13.44
C ILE A 581 -2.02 -1.75 -13.56
N ASP A 582 -2.58 -1.37 -14.70
CA ASP A 582 -3.14 -0.02 -14.91
C ASP A 582 -4.32 0.27 -13.95
N GLU A 583 -5.16 -0.75 -13.67
CA GLU A 583 -6.22 -0.61 -12.67
C GLU A 583 -5.66 -0.39 -11.25
N ILE A 584 -4.63 -1.14 -10.87
CA ILE A 584 -3.95 -0.97 -9.57
C ILE A 584 -3.38 0.45 -9.45
N ILE A 585 -2.64 0.91 -10.47
CA ILE A 585 -2.06 2.27 -10.49
C ILE A 585 -3.16 3.33 -10.41
N ARG A 586 -4.26 3.15 -11.15
CA ARG A 586 -5.39 4.08 -11.14
C ARG A 586 -6.03 4.16 -9.75
N LEU A 587 -6.31 3.02 -9.11
CA LEU A 587 -6.90 2.97 -7.76
C LEU A 587 -5.95 3.57 -6.72
N ALA A 588 -4.66 3.21 -6.76
CA ALA A 588 -3.64 3.75 -5.87
C ALA A 588 -3.56 5.28 -5.94
N ARG A 589 -3.61 5.84 -7.15
CA ARG A 589 -3.60 7.31 -7.36
C ARG A 589 -4.89 7.99 -6.93
N GLN A 590 -6.04 7.35 -7.18
CA GLN A 590 -7.36 7.90 -6.85
C GLN A 590 -7.58 7.94 -5.35
N TYR A 591 -7.23 6.86 -4.64
CA TYR A 591 -7.50 6.70 -3.21
C TYR A 591 -6.26 6.92 -2.33
N LYS A 592 -5.14 7.34 -2.91
CA LYS A 592 -3.88 7.75 -2.26
C LYS A 592 -3.31 6.69 -1.31
N PHE A 593 -2.80 5.61 -1.87
CA PHE A 593 -1.98 4.65 -1.15
C PHE A 593 -0.91 4.03 -2.05
N VAL A 594 0.18 3.57 -1.45
CA VAL A 594 1.29 2.96 -2.19
C VAL A 594 1.01 1.49 -2.46
N THR A 595 1.47 1.03 -3.61
CA THR A 595 1.40 -0.36 -4.05
C THR A 595 2.78 -0.77 -4.59
N PRO A 596 3.03 -2.06 -4.88
CA PRO A 596 4.28 -2.46 -5.55
C PRO A 596 4.56 -1.74 -6.88
N TYR A 597 3.54 -1.16 -7.51
CA TYR A 597 3.62 -0.45 -8.79
C TYR A 597 3.64 1.08 -8.67
N THR A 598 3.55 1.64 -7.45
CA THR A 598 3.47 3.08 -7.23
C THR A 598 4.36 3.55 -6.08
N SER A 599 4.83 4.81 -6.17
CA SER A 599 5.66 5.47 -5.16
C SER A 599 5.17 6.89 -4.89
N PHE A 600 5.42 7.41 -3.69
CA PHE A 600 5.25 8.83 -3.39
C PHE A 600 6.47 9.63 -3.82
N LEU A 601 6.25 10.74 -4.50
CA LEU A 601 7.29 11.70 -4.86
C LEU A 601 6.92 13.09 -4.30
N ALA A 602 7.64 13.55 -3.29
CA ALA A 602 7.48 14.88 -2.71
C ALA A 602 8.36 15.88 -3.46
N VAL A 603 7.77 16.62 -4.37
CA VAL A 603 8.44 17.61 -5.20
C VAL A 603 7.47 18.76 -5.50
N PRO A 604 7.96 19.99 -5.69
CA PRO A 604 7.11 21.09 -6.14
C PRO A 604 6.31 20.68 -7.38
N ARG A 605 4.97 20.70 -7.28
CA ARG A 605 4.06 20.20 -8.35
C ARG A 605 4.31 20.88 -9.68
N ALA A 606 4.79 22.13 -9.65
CA ALA A 606 5.16 22.87 -10.83
C ALA A 606 6.31 22.21 -11.65
N LEU A 607 7.16 21.41 -10.98
CA LEU A 607 8.30 20.74 -11.63
C LEU A 607 7.93 19.39 -12.25
N LEU A 608 6.82 18.76 -11.82
CA LEU A 608 6.40 17.44 -12.32
C LEU A 608 6.08 17.42 -13.82
N ARG A 609 5.72 18.57 -14.39
CA ARG A 609 5.41 18.72 -15.82
C ARG A 609 5.97 20.03 -16.32
N PRO A 610 7.27 20.11 -16.67
CA PRO A 610 7.83 21.29 -17.29
C PRO A 610 7.10 21.55 -18.60
N ARG A 611 6.77 22.81 -18.86
CA ARG A 611 6.13 23.23 -20.10
C ARG A 611 7.16 23.80 -21.05
N VAL A 612 7.19 23.28 -22.26
CA VAL A 612 7.93 23.85 -23.37
C VAL A 612 7.01 24.83 -24.10
N ILE A 613 7.48 26.05 -24.29
CA ILE A 613 6.78 27.11 -25.02
C ILE A 613 7.70 27.76 -26.03
N ARG A 614 7.12 28.37 -27.07
CA ARG A 614 7.83 29.17 -28.04
C ARG A 614 7.63 30.68 -27.76
N PRO A 615 8.49 31.55 -28.23
CA PRO A 615 8.22 32.97 -28.21
C PRO A 615 6.86 33.28 -28.85
N GLY A 616 6.03 34.07 -28.16
CA GLY A 616 4.67 34.36 -28.61
C GLY A 616 3.61 33.30 -28.27
N ASP A 617 3.98 32.15 -27.69
CA ASP A 617 3.01 31.27 -27.06
C ASP A 617 2.68 31.78 -25.65
N PRO A 618 1.54 32.44 -25.47
CA PRO A 618 1.31 33.26 -24.29
C PRO A 618 0.70 32.49 -23.10
N VAL A 619 0.73 31.17 -23.07
CA VAL A 619 -0.04 30.43 -22.10
C VAL A 619 0.82 29.62 -21.13
N LEU A 620 0.82 30.01 -19.85
CA LEU A 620 1.31 29.21 -18.74
C LEU A 620 0.13 28.44 -18.12
N ARG A 621 0.26 27.12 -18.00
CA ARG A 621 -0.74 26.25 -17.42
C ARG A 621 -0.19 25.53 -16.19
N VAL A 622 -0.92 25.57 -15.10
CA VAL A 622 -0.56 24.96 -13.82
C VAL A 622 -1.73 24.14 -13.32
N LYS A 623 -1.49 22.90 -12.99
CA LYS A 623 -2.45 22.08 -12.27
C LYS A 623 -2.11 22.17 -10.78
N ALA A 624 -3.06 22.61 -9.97
CA ALA A 624 -2.92 22.73 -8.53
C ALA A 624 -4.01 21.91 -7.82
N ASP A 625 -3.85 21.75 -6.52
CA ASP A 625 -4.81 21.09 -5.66
C ASP A 625 -6.12 21.88 -5.60
N GLU A 626 -7.25 21.19 -5.39
CA GLU A 626 -8.59 21.80 -5.31
C GLU A 626 -8.75 22.80 -4.15
N SER A 627 -7.88 22.73 -3.13
CA SER A 627 -7.86 23.68 -2.03
C SER A 627 -7.35 25.06 -2.43
N ILE A 628 -6.62 25.17 -3.56
CA ILE A 628 -6.02 26.41 -4.02
C ILE A 628 -7.08 27.32 -4.64
N VAL A 629 -7.13 28.56 -4.15
CA VAL A 629 -8.08 29.57 -4.59
C VAL A 629 -7.46 30.69 -5.40
N SER A 630 -6.13 30.87 -5.34
CA SER A 630 -5.41 31.80 -6.18
C SER A 630 -3.99 31.35 -6.47
N ILE A 631 -3.50 31.68 -7.67
CA ILE A 631 -2.13 31.45 -8.09
C ILE A 631 -1.62 32.72 -8.78
N ILE A 632 -0.44 33.18 -8.37
CA ILE A 632 0.27 34.30 -8.97
C ILE A 632 1.60 33.79 -9.51
N ALA A 633 1.91 34.07 -10.76
CA ALA A 633 3.18 33.75 -11.41
C ALA A 633 4.13 34.96 -11.44
N LEU A 634 5.36 34.74 -10.99
CA LEU A 634 6.44 35.72 -11.08
C LEU A 634 7.47 35.23 -12.11
N PHE A 635 7.47 35.83 -13.27
CA PHE A 635 8.34 35.47 -14.37
C PHE A 635 9.76 35.99 -14.17
N PRO A 636 10.79 35.31 -14.70
CA PRO A 636 12.19 35.71 -14.51
C PRO A 636 12.56 37.06 -15.16
N PHE A 637 11.73 37.55 -16.06
CA PHE A 637 11.87 38.87 -16.71
C PHE A 637 11.03 39.98 -16.06
N GLY A 638 10.61 39.77 -14.78
CA GLY A 638 9.95 40.81 -13.97
C GLY A 638 8.43 40.91 -14.13
N LEU A 639 7.81 40.16 -15.03
CA LEU A 639 6.36 40.15 -15.21
C LEU A 639 5.70 39.39 -14.04
N VAL A 640 4.64 39.95 -13.47
CA VAL A 640 3.79 39.34 -12.45
C VAL A 640 2.39 39.18 -12.99
N GLN A 641 1.87 37.96 -13.04
CA GLN A 641 0.55 37.65 -13.60
C GLN A 641 -0.27 36.69 -12.68
N PRO A 642 -1.53 37.03 -12.40
CA PRO A 642 -2.45 36.08 -11.77
C PRO A 642 -2.87 35.02 -12.78
N LEU A 643 -3.04 33.79 -12.30
CA LEU A 643 -3.62 32.69 -13.08
C LEU A 643 -5.13 32.63 -12.87
N ARG A 644 -5.86 32.33 -13.93
CA ARG A 644 -7.30 32.10 -13.91
C ARG A 644 -7.57 30.61 -13.92
N TYR A 645 -8.47 30.17 -13.04
CA TYR A 645 -8.92 28.79 -13.01
C TYR A 645 -9.90 28.49 -14.16
N LEU A 646 -9.65 27.43 -14.89
CA LEU A 646 -10.54 26.86 -15.92
C LEU A 646 -11.16 25.57 -15.39
N SER A 647 -12.41 25.64 -15.01
CA SER A 647 -13.16 24.51 -14.45
C SER A 647 -13.37 23.37 -15.45
N SER A 648 -13.41 23.65 -16.75
CA SER A 648 -13.60 22.62 -17.79
C SER A 648 -12.40 21.69 -17.94
N GLU A 649 -11.20 22.16 -17.63
CA GLU A 649 -9.94 21.42 -17.79
C GLU A 649 -9.28 21.13 -16.44
N ASP A 650 -9.82 21.64 -15.33
CA ASP A 650 -9.27 21.57 -13.98
C ASP A 650 -7.82 22.05 -13.93
N ILE A 651 -7.56 23.23 -14.51
CA ILE A 651 -6.24 23.84 -14.59
C ILE A 651 -6.29 25.33 -14.32
N TRP A 652 -5.18 25.88 -13.83
CA TRP A 652 -4.92 27.31 -13.74
C TRP A 652 -4.12 27.76 -14.94
N GLN A 653 -4.52 28.84 -15.58
CA GLN A 653 -3.75 29.37 -16.72
C GLN A 653 -3.65 30.90 -16.71
N THR A 654 -2.58 31.39 -17.28
CA THR A 654 -2.43 32.81 -17.61
C THR A 654 -1.78 32.98 -18.97
N ARG A 655 -2.02 34.11 -19.62
CA ARG A 655 -1.29 34.51 -20.82
C ARG A 655 -0.17 35.47 -20.45
N PHE A 656 0.97 35.33 -21.10
CA PHE A 656 2.08 36.22 -20.95
C PHE A 656 2.85 36.38 -22.28
N LEU A 657 3.56 37.44 -22.43
CA LEU A 657 4.48 37.63 -23.56
C LEU A 657 5.92 37.56 -23.06
N ALA A 658 6.68 36.62 -23.60
CA ALA A 658 8.11 36.59 -23.37
C ALA A 658 8.75 37.78 -24.12
N PRO A 659 9.73 38.51 -23.53
CA PRO A 659 10.49 39.54 -24.23
C PRO A 659 11.11 38.98 -25.51
N THR A 660 11.18 39.80 -26.55
CA THR A 660 11.65 39.38 -27.88
C THR A 660 13.15 39.08 -27.92
N ASP A 661 13.89 39.54 -26.94
CA ASP A 661 15.35 39.37 -26.78
C ASP A 661 15.69 38.11 -25.94
N MET A 662 14.68 37.36 -25.44
CA MET A 662 14.95 36.12 -24.72
C MET A 662 15.51 35.06 -25.67
N GLN A 663 16.60 34.44 -25.25
CA GLN A 663 17.20 33.31 -25.97
C GLN A 663 16.43 32.01 -25.75
N ASP A 664 16.57 31.05 -26.68
CA ASP A 664 16.09 29.71 -26.49
C ASP A 664 16.78 29.07 -25.28
N GLY A 665 16.01 28.43 -24.42
CA GLY A 665 16.53 27.82 -23.20
C GLY A 665 15.45 27.56 -22.14
N ALA A 666 15.89 27.02 -21.02
CA ALA A 666 15.01 26.72 -19.88
C ALA A 666 14.96 27.91 -18.90
N TYR A 667 13.78 28.27 -18.50
CA TYR A 667 13.51 29.39 -17.58
C TYR A 667 12.59 28.89 -16.45
N THR A 668 12.72 29.50 -15.27
CA THR A 668 11.90 29.17 -14.11
C THR A 668 10.98 30.31 -13.75
N VAL A 669 9.68 30.05 -13.71
CA VAL A 669 8.67 30.95 -13.13
C VAL A 669 8.41 30.54 -11.69
N ARG A 670 8.40 31.50 -10.77
CA ARG A 670 8.00 31.29 -9.39
C ARG A 670 6.49 31.47 -9.26
N LEU A 671 5.85 30.57 -8.50
CA LEU A 671 4.41 30.55 -8.29
C LEU A 671 4.11 30.80 -6.81
N ILE A 672 3.17 31.68 -6.52
CA ILE A 672 2.62 31.89 -5.19
C ILE A 672 1.18 31.34 -5.23
N LEU A 673 0.92 30.28 -4.48
CA LEU A 673 -0.38 29.65 -4.38
C LEU A 673 -0.99 29.98 -3.01
N ARG A 674 -2.28 30.26 -2.97
CA ARG A 674 -3.00 30.51 -1.73
C ARG A 674 -4.20 29.57 -1.65
N ASP A 675 -4.37 28.93 -0.51
CA ASP A 675 -5.52 28.06 -0.24
C ASP A 675 -6.70 28.82 0.37
N ARG A 676 -7.82 28.10 0.59
CA ARG A 676 -9.04 28.67 1.20
C ARG A 676 -8.88 29.07 2.66
N LEU A 677 -7.90 28.47 3.36
CA LEU A 677 -7.58 28.78 4.75
C LEU A 677 -6.62 29.97 4.89
N GLY A 678 -6.16 30.52 3.75
CA GLY A 678 -5.24 31.66 3.70
C GLY A 678 -3.77 31.28 3.78
N HIS A 679 -3.42 29.98 3.83
CA HIS A 679 -2.02 29.58 3.76
C HIS A 679 -1.45 29.87 2.38
N THR A 680 -0.18 30.24 2.38
CA THR A 680 0.54 30.59 1.16
C THR A 680 1.65 29.58 0.90
N TYR A 681 1.67 29.02 -0.33
CA TYR A 681 2.66 28.08 -0.80
C TYR A 681 3.47 28.72 -1.90
N ARG A 682 4.78 28.41 -1.93
CA ARG A 682 5.69 28.88 -2.99
C ARG A 682 6.15 27.67 -3.78
N GLU A 683 5.91 27.71 -5.07
CA GLU A 683 6.33 26.68 -6.01
C GLU A 683 7.10 27.32 -7.17
N SER A 684 7.73 26.49 -7.97
CA SER A 684 8.35 26.93 -9.22
C SER A 684 7.97 25.99 -10.35
N LYS A 685 7.92 26.53 -11.55
CA LYS A 685 7.67 25.78 -12.77
C LYS A 685 8.67 26.17 -13.84
N THR A 686 9.34 25.16 -14.38
CA THR A 686 10.23 25.36 -15.52
C THR A 686 9.42 25.43 -16.82
N PHE A 687 9.76 26.38 -17.68
CA PHE A 687 9.32 26.44 -19.07
C PHE A 687 10.52 26.58 -19.98
N VAL A 688 10.40 26.08 -21.20
CA VAL A 688 11.46 26.14 -22.19
C VAL A 688 10.99 27.00 -23.36
N ILE A 689 11.79 28.00 -23.70
CA ILE A 689 11.60 28.77 -24.92
C ILE A 689 12.34 28.06 -26.06
N ALA A 690 11.62 27.67 -27.10
CA ALA A 690 12.17 27.05 -28.31
C ALA A 690 11.53 27.69 -29.54
N SER A 691 12.36 28.40 -30.33
CA SER A 691 11.92 29.15 -31.52
C SER A 691 12.21 28.44 -32.84
N LYS A 692 13.08 27.41 -32.82
CA LYS A 692 13.54 26.73 -34.04
C LYS A 692 12.57 25.60 -34.41
N PRO A 693 12.08 25.56 -35.67
CA PRO A 693 11.28 24.46 -36.16
C PRO A 693 12.03 23.11 -36.09
N PRO A 694 11.36 21.98 -35.88
CA PRO A 694 12.00 20.69 -35.98
C PRO A 694 12.48 20.39 -37.38
N VAL A 695 13.66 19.81 -37.48
CA VAL A 695 14.21 19.36 -38.77
C VAL A 695 13.62 18.02 -39.14
N VAL A 696 13.18 17.87 -40.40
CA VAL A 696 12.61 16.65 -40.95
C VAL A 696 13.49 16.18 -42.10
N GLU A 697 13.81 14.89 -42.12
CA GLU A 697 14.58 14.26 -43.21
C GLU A 697 13.82 13.02 -43.72
N VAL A 698 13.29 13.12 -44.94
CA VAL A 698 12.53 12.03 -45.57
C VAL A 698 13.44 11.22 -46.48
N LYS A 699 13.56 9.92 -46.24
CA LYS A 699 14.31 8.98 -47.07
C LYS A 699 13.33 8.02 -47.76
N LEU A 700 13.31 8.04 -49.11
CA LEU A 700 12.55 7.16 -49.93
C LEU A 700 13.47 6.21 -50.70
N ASP A 701 13.21 4.93 -50.72
CA ASP A 701 13.98 3.92 -51.49
C ASP A 701 13.78 4.12 -53.00
N ARG A 702 12.63 4.65 -53.41
CA ARG A 702 12.29 4.98 -54.82
C ARG A 702 11.34 6.18 -54.85
N LYS A 703 11.27 6.83 -56.01
CA LYS A 703 10.38 7.99 -56.24
C LYS A 703 9.25 7.70 -57.23
N ARG A 704 9.16 6.49 -57.79
CA ARG A 704 8.14 6.07 -58.74
C ARG A 704 7.30 4.95 -58.18
N PHE A 705 5.99 5.11 -58.22
CA PHE A 705 5.02 4.14 -57.67
C PHE A 705 3.87 3.97 -58.62
N GLN A 706 3.24 2.80 -58.59
CA GLN A 706 1.98 2.54 -59.28
C GLN A 706 0.79 2.91 -58.40
N ARG A 707 -0.36 3.12 -59.03
CA ARG A 707 -1.64 3.30 -58.32
C ARG A 707 -1.94 2.09 -57.43
N GLY A 708 -2.46 2.32 -56.24
CA GLY A 708 -2.76 1.26 -55.26
C GLY A 708 -1.52 0.73 -54.53
N GLN A 709 -0.31 1.21 -54.82
CA GLN A 709 0.89 0.82 -54.09
C GLN A 709 1.03 1.59 -52.77
N THR A 710 1.72 0.96 -51.82
CA THR A 710 2.07 1.55 -50.52
C THR A 710 3.47 2.11 -50.60
N ILE A 711 3.62 3.34 -50.10
CA ILE A 711 4.90 4.02 -49.90
C ILE A 711 5.33 3.76 -48.44
N SER A 712 6.36 2.96 -48.26
CA SER A 712 6.97 2.78 -46.94
C SER A 712 7.91 3.96 -46.64
N LEU A 713 7.58 4.72 -45.63
CA LEU A 713 8.29 5.94 -45.26
C LEU A 713 9.28 5.65 -44.13
N LYS A 714 10.49 6.17 -44.27
CA LYS A 714 11.49 6.28 -43.20
C LYS A 714 11.87 7.73 -43.04
N VAL A 715 11.57 8.30 -41.89
CA VAL A 715 11.73 9.72 -41.62
C VAL A 715 12.57 9.98 -40.39
N GLY A 716 13.66 10.69 -40.53
CA GLY A 716 14.40 11.27 -39.43
C GLY A 716 13.75 12.58 -39.00
N ALA A 717 13.68 12.80 -37.68
CA ALA A 717 13.17 14.05 -37.12
C ALA A 717 13.97 14.47 -35.89
N SER A 718 13.97 15.75 -35.55
CA SER A 718 14.60 16.29 -34.35
C SER A 718 14.05 15.59 -33.10
N GLN A 719 14.86 15.42 -32.04
CA GLN A 719 14.45 14.76 -30.78
C GLN A 719 13.28 15.48 -30.08
N SER A 720 13.05 16.76 -30.30
CA SER A 720 11.93 17.54 -29.77
C SER A 720 10.58 17.23 -30.44
N THR A 721 10.57 16.45 -31.54
CA THR A 721 9.37 16.19 -32.34
C THR A 721 8.34 15.39 -31.53
N ARG A 722 7.11 15.89 -31.47
CA ARG A 722 5.98 15.28 -30.79
C ARG A 722 5.08 14.49 -31.75
N THR A 723 4.77 15.10 -32.89
CA THR A 723 3.95 14.47 -33.92
C THR A 723 4.63 14.55 -35.27
N LEU A 724 4.47 13.52 -36.06
CA LEU A 724 4.99 13.42 -37.41
C LEU A 724 3.93 12.84 -38.33
N VAL A 725 3.53 13.59 -39.34
CA VAL A 725 2.42 13.20 -40.24
C VAL A 725 2.84 13.34 -41.68
N ALA A 726 2.69 12.28 -42.46
CA ALA A 726 2.87 12.27 -43.90
C ALA A 726 1.54 12.49 -44.63
N ARG A 727 1.55 13.33 -45.65
CA ARG A 727 0.38 13.65 -46.49
C ARG A 727 0.75 13.60 -47.94
N LEU A 728 -0.10 12.97 -48.73
CA LEU A 728 -0.08 12.98 -50.19
C LEU A 728 -1.45 13.44 -50.65
N GLU A 729 -1.48 14.31 -51.71
CA GLU A 729 -2.75 14.80 -52.23
C GLU A 729 -3.62 13.66 -52.71
N GLY A 730 -4.89 13.63 -52.27
CA GLY A 730 -5.85 12.58 -52.55
C GLY A 730 -5.75 11.33 -51.70
N ALA A 731 -4.72 11.20 -50.82
CA ALA A 731 -4.55 10.08 -49.92
C ALA A 731 -4.86 10.46 -48.44
N ALA A 732 -5.23 9.47 -47.64
CA ALA A 732 -5.41 9.66 -46.21
C ALA A 732 -4.06 10.00 -45.53
N PRO A 733 -3.99 10.97 -44.61
CA PRO A 733 -2.77 11.30 -43.87
C PRO A 733 -2.35 10.15 -42.97
N VAL A 734 -1.06 9.90 -42.86
CA VAL A 734 -0.49 8.81 -42.04
C VAL A 734 0.40 9.39 -40.94
N ALA A 735 0.11 9.01 -39.69
CA ALA A 735 0.99 9.32 -38.56
C ALA A 735 2.16 8.34 -38.52
N LEU A 736 3.38 8.88 -38.49
CA LEU A 736 4.61 8.08 -38.44
C LEU A 736 4.97 7.83 -36.95
N ARG A 737 5.47 6.62 -36.68
CA ARG A 737 5.85 6.19 -35.33
C ARG A 737 7.32 5.78 -35.30
N TRP A 738 7.97 6.06 -34.17
CA TRP A 738 9.35 5.66 -33.96
C TRP A 738 9.50 4.14 -33.91
N ASP A 739 10.40 3.61 -34.73
CA ASP A 739 10.83 2.21 -34.72
C ASP A 739 12.31 2.13 -34.33
N ALA A 740 12.60 1.45 -33.22
CA ALA A 740 13.95 1.35 -32.68
C ALA A 740 14.88 0.50 -33.57
N LYS A 741 14.36 -0.47 -34.36
CA LYS A 741 15.14 -1.31 -35.25
C LYS A 741 15.54 -0.54 -36.52
N ALA A 742 14.64 0.28 -37.04
CA ALA A 742 14.88 1.12 -38.17
C ALA A 742 15.65 2.41 -37.81
N ALA A 743 15.78 2.73 -36.54
CA ALA A 743 16.29 4.00 -36.01
C ALA A 743 15.68 5.23 -36.72
N ALA A 744 14.39 5.17 -37.04
CA ALA A 744 13.65 6.17 -37.78
C ALA A 744 12.16 6.12 -37.44
N ASN A 745 11.43 7.19 -37.76
CA ASN A 745 9.98 7.15 -37.73
C ASN A 745 9.47 6.47 -39.02
N ILE A 746 8.64 5.45 -38.88
CA ILE A 746 8.13 4.67 -40.00
C ILE A 746 6.61 4.77 -40.10
N GLY A 747 6.12 4.56 -41.31
CA GLY A 747 4.69 4.46 -41.59
C GLY A 747 4.47 4.15 -43.06
N ASP A 748 3.31 3.57 -43.36
CA ASP A 748 2.93 3.11 -44.70
C ASP A 748 1.81 3.99 -45.24
N LEU A 749 2.07 4.72 -46.31
CA LEU A 749 1.11 5.59 -46.98
C LEU A 749 0.64 4.91 -48.28
N MET A 750 -0.65 4.63 -48.35
CA MET A 750 -1.23 3.99 -49.56
C MET A 750 -1.65 5.05 -50.58
N ILE A 751 -1.26 4.85 -51.84
CA ILE A 751 -1.72 5.66 -52.97
C ILE A 751 -3.09 5.10 -53.41
N PRO A 752 -4.16 5.91 -53.41
CA PRO A 752 -5.46 5.45 -53.84
C PRO A 752 -5.42 4.88 -55.30
N GLY A 753 -6.21 3.84 -55.56
CA GLY A 753 -6.25 3.21 -56.90
C GLY A 753 -6.80 4.11 -57.99
N GLU A 754 -7.59 5.11 -57.65
CA GLU A 754 -8.14 6.14 -58.56
C GLU A 754 -7.22 7.35 -58.79
N THR A 755 -6.02 7.38 -58.20
CA THR A 755 -5.08 8.49 -58.37
C THR A 755 -4.68 8.64 -59.83
N ILE A 756 -4.81 9.82 -60.41
CA ILE A 756 -4.44 10.10 -61.78
C ILE A 756 -2.89 10.01 -61.92
N PRO A 757 -2.34 9.34 -62.96
CA PRO A 757 -0.89 9.36 -63.19
C PRO A 757 -0.33 10.75 -63.30
N GLY A 758 0.78 11.03 -62.60
CA GLY A 758 1.38 12.37 -62.57
C GLY A 758 2.37 12.55 -61.42
N THR A 759 2.87 13.76 -61.28
CA THR A 759 3.82 14.14 -60.21
C THR A 759 3.03 14.69 -59.05
N TYR A 760 3.28 14.14 -57.88
CA TYR A 760 2.64 14.53 -56.62
C TYR A 760 3.66 14.97 -55.56
N LYS A 761 3.24 15.85 -54.65
CA LYS A 761 4.02 16.26 -53.51
C LYS A 761 3.66 15.39 -52.32
N LEU A 762 4.64 14.68 -51.77
CA LEU A 762 4.57 14.04 -50.48
C LEU A 762 5.11 15.05 -49.45
N THR A 763 4.27 15.53 -48.57
CA THR A 763 4.60 16.47 -47.51
C THR A 763 4.66 15.77 -46.17
N VAL A 764 5.81 15.86 -45.49
CA VAL A 764 5.94 15.36 -44.09
C VAL A 764 6.04 16.57 -43.18
N THR A 765 5.14 16.63 -42.22
CA THR A 765 5.06 17.72 -41.25
C THR A 765 5.39 17.17 -39.85
N ALA A 766 6.36 17.81 -39.20
CA ALA A 766 6.73 17.58 -37.83
C ALA A 766 6.27 18.75 -36.96
N GLU A 767 5.68 18.43 -35.80
CA GLU A 767 5.37 19.40 -34.77
C GLU A 767 6.16 19.07 -33.51
N ASP A 768 6.84 20.03 -32.92
CA ASP A 768 7.56 19.82 -31.66
C ASP A 768 6.68 20.09 -30.44
N ILE A 769 7.26 19.91 -29.26
CA ILE A 769 6.55 20.15 -27.99
C ILE A 769 6.25 21.63 -27.73
N ALA A 770 6.88 22.55 -28.45
CA ALA A 770 6.62 24.01 -28.42
C ALA A 770 5.66 24.46 -29.54
N HIS A 771 5.08 23.51 -30.29
CA HIS A 771 4.20 23.76 -31.44
C HIS A 771 4.86 24.43 -32.61
N ASN A 772 6.19 24.43 -32.71
CA ASN A 772 6.85 24.81 -33.93
C ASN A 772 6.66 23.76 -35.01
N ILE A 773 6.42 24.19 -36.23
CA ILE A 773 6.14 23.29 -37.35
C ILE A 773 7.30 23.30 -38.34
N GLY A 774 7.88 22.12 -38.58
CA GLY A 774 8.86 21.87 -39.61
C GLY A 774 8.26 20.99 -40.70
N THR A 775 8.54 21.27 -41.94
CA THR A 775 8.03 20.51 -43.10
C THR A 775 9.13 20.17 -44.09
N GLN A 776 9.00 18.97 -44.67
CA GLN A 776 9.80 18.61 -45.86
C GLN A 776 8.87 18.08 -46.95
N GLU A 777 9.06 18.53 -48.17
CA GLU A 777 8.36 18.07 -49.36
C GLU A 777 9.28 17.23 -50.25
N VAL A 778 8.75 16.11 -50.73
CA VAL A 778 9.43 15.23 -51.67
C VAL A 778 8.50 14.97 -52.85
N GLN A 779 9.03 15.18 -54.08
CA GLN A 779 8.27 14.85 -55.30
C GLN A 779 8.33 13.34 -55.58
N ILE A 780 7.18 12.77 -55.85
CA ILE A 780 7.02 11.37 -56.33
C ILE A 780 6.24 11.38 -57.63
N GLU A 781 6.46 10.34 -58.47
CA GLU A 781 5.76 10.11 -59.71
C GLU A 781 4.84 8.90 -59.56
N VAL A 782 3.55 9.09 -59.80
CA VAL A 782 2.56 8.01 -59.83
C VAL A 782 2.37 7.56 -61.29
N LEU A 783 2.66 6.30 -61.49
CA LEU A 783 2.55 5.64 -62.81
C LEU A 783 1.16 5.02 -62.99
N PRO A 784 0.74 4.77 -64.25
CA PRO A 784 -0.54 4.14 -64.56
C PRO A 784 -0.80 2.83 -63.83
#